data_25d92f33ed4174ef1da295eb0b3ae351
#
_entry.id   25d92f33ed4174ef1da295eb0b3ae351
#
_cell.length_a   1.000
_cell.length_b   1.000
_cell.length_c   1.000
_cell.angle_alpha   90.00
_cell.angle_beta   90.00
_cell.angle_gamma   90.00
#
_symmetry.space_group_name_H-M   'P 1'
#
loop_
_entity.id
_entity.type
_entity.pdbx_description
1 polymer ?
#
loop_
_entity_poly.entity_id
_entity_poly.type
_entity_poly.pdbx_seq_one_letter_code
_entity_poly.pdbx_strand_id
1 'polypeptide(L)'
;MEYAQIAFDSFCSSNEEGYDNTYKFNSLIKGYSLAGLFYDAVLIYVRMVVECVEPDGYTFPLILSACAKDGRFSTGIQVMGLALKWGFGDDVFVLNSVIHLYGECGEVDKARKVFDKMSERNLVSWTSLICGYAKSEKAKEAVALFFKMIEEGVMPNSVTMVCVISACAELGDLGLAERVCGYIGKVGLKVNSVMVNALVDMYMKCGSMDKAKRLFEECVDRNLVLYNTVLSNYVRNGMVREAFEVLGEMLSCGGPRPDRVTLLSSISASTEMADVFLGKQCHAYVLRNGLENWDSIGNAIIDMYMTCGSQEWACRVFDQMSNKTVVSWNSLIAGFLRNGDLKAACRTFNEMPESDLVSWNTMIGGLVQQSMFEDAIHLFRVMQNEGIKADRVTMVSVASACGYLGANDLAKWIYNYIEKYEICLDMQLSTAFVDMFARCGDPASAMKVFNKMIERDVSAWTAAIGAMAMEGNGKRAVELFYEMLQEGVEPDQVVFVAVLTACSHGGLVGEGMEIFASMKEIHGISPQIVHYGCIVDMLGRAGLLKEALDIIKNMPMKPSDAVWGAFLAACKMHKNEEIATYAVDMISESSPDKAGIHVLLSNIYALGGKWTDVAKVRMSMKERGIKKNPGSSSIEVNGNIHEFTSGDEFHPEHTHICLMLDEMNCSVRKAGHVPDLTNVLMDVDEQEKEFLLNRHSEKIAMAYGLISTSQGHPIRIVKNLRMCSDCHSFAKFVSKVYHRHIVVRDNNRFHFFQGGLCSCGDYW
;
A
#
# COMPACT_ATOMS: atom_id res chain seq x y z
N MET A 1 -20.33 2.34 -45.82
CA MET A 1 -19.71 1.01 -45.96
C MET A 1 -20.68 0.00 -46.56
N GLU A 2 -21.94 -0.06 -46.17
CA GLU A 2 -22.96 -0.94 -46.81
C GLU A 2 -23.07 -0.73 -48.31
N TYR A 3 -23.10 0.51 -48.80
CA TYR A 3 -23.11 0.81 -50.26
C TYR A 3 -21.84 0.33 -50.99
N ALA A 4 -20.67 0.38 -50.32
CA ALA A 4 -19.45 -0.14 -50.91
C ALA A 4 -19.48 -1.67 -50.99
N GLN A 5 -20.10 -2.33 -50.03
CA GLN A 5 -20.30 -3.78 -50.04
C GLN A 5 -21.25 -4.20 -51.16
N ILE A 6 -22.42 -3.52 -51.28
CA ILE A 6 -23.43 -3.78 -52.32
C ILE A 6 -22.83 -3.54 -53.72
N ALA A 7 -22.08 -2.45 -53.92
CA ALA A 7 -21.38 -2.16 -55.16
C ALA A 7 -20.34 -3.25 -55.50
N PHE A 8 -19.59 -3.72 -54.50
CA PHE A 8 -18.62 -4.80 -54.68
C PHE A 8 -19.29 -6.13 -55.03
N ASP A 9 -20.36 -6.51 -54.32
CA ASP A 9 -21.10 -7.75 -54.60
C ASP A 9 -21.71 -7.73 -56.03
N SER A 10 -22.17 -6.55 -56.47
CA SER A 10 -22.64 -6.32 -57.84
C SER A 10 -21.51 -6.42 -58.89
N PHE A 11 -20.33 -5.89 -58.55
CA PHE A 11 -19.14 -5.93 -59.46
C PHE A 11 -18.49 -7.33 -59.51
N CYS A 12 -18.51 -8.09 -58.44
CA CYS A 12 -18.00 -9.47 -58.43
C CYS A 12 -18.93 -10.42 -59.21
N SER A 13 -20.22 -10.08 -59.35
CA SER A 13 -21.21 -10.87 -60.11
C SER A 13 -21.13 -10.64 -61.63
N SER A 14 -20.50 -9.57 -62.08
CA SER A 14 -20.26 -9.30 -63.51
C SER A 14 -18.92 -9.89 -63.95
N ASN A 15 -18.95 -11.00 -64.67
CA ASN A 15 -17.80 -11.68 -65.28
C ASN A 15 -17.19 -10.81 -66.40
N GLU A 16 -16.67 -9.63 -66.10
CA GLU A 16 -15.82 -8.91 -67.07
C GLU A 16 -14.37 -9.33 -66.84
N GLU A 17 -13.87 -10.16 -67.74
CA GLU A 17 -12.47 -10.51 -67.90
C GLU A 17 -11.63 -9.24 -68.08
N GLY A 18 -10.83 -8.87 -67.10
CA GLY A 18 -9.84 -7.83 -67.27
C GLY A 18 -9.48 -6.97 -66.03
N TYR A 19 -10.19 -7.03 -64.93
CA TYR A 19 -9.79 -6.32 -63.73
C TYR A 19 -9.30 -7.28 -62.64
N ASP A 20 -8.14 -6.95 -62.09
CA ASP A 20 -7.49 -7.71 -61.03
C ASP A 20 -8.40 -7.76 -59.77
N ASN A 21 -9.00 -8.93 -59.53
CA ASN A 21 -9.86 -9.16 -58.37
C ASN A 21 -9.13 -8.91 -57.06
N THR A 22 -7.84 -9.19 -57.00
CA THR A 22 -6.96 -8.93 -55.86
C THR A 22 -6.96 -7.44 -55.46
N TYR A 23 -6.86 -6.53 -56.45
CA TYR A 23 -6.93 -5.09 -56.20
C TYR A 23 -8.27 -4.64 -55.60
N LYS A 24 -9.40 -5.23 -56.03
CA LYS A 24 -10.74 -4.91 -55.51
C LYS A 24 -10.84 -5.32 -54.03
N PHE A 25 -10.40 -6.53 -53.68
CA PHE A 25 -10.37 -7.01 -52.30
C PHE A 25 -9.45 -6.18 -51.41
N ASN A 26 -8.24 -5.86 -51.86
CA ASN A 26 -7.29 -5.00 -51.17
C ASN A 26 -7.86 -3.60 -50.88
N SER A 27 -8.60 -3.02 -51.86
CA SER A 27 -9.25 -1.73 -51.71
C SER A 27 -10.34 -1.74 -50.63
N LEU A 28 -11.15 -2.81 -50.57
CA LEU A 28 -12.14 -2.98 -49.51
C LEU A 28 -11.49 -3.19 -48.15
N ILE A 29 -10.53 -4.10 -48.04
CA ILE A 29 -9.79 -4.35 -46.81
C ILE A 29 -9.21 -3.06 -46.25
N LYS A 30 -8.59 -2.26 -47.11
CA LYS A 30 -8.06 -0.93 -46.78
C LYS A 30 -9.17 0.02 -46.30
N GLY A 31 -10.31 0.06 -47.03
CA GLY A 31 -11.45 0.90 -46.66
C GLY A 31 -12.03 0.57 -45.31
N TYR A 32 -12.25 -0.72 -45.03
CA TYR A 32 -12.70 -1.18 -43.68
C TYR A 32 -11.69 -0.86 -42.60
N SER A 33 -10.40 -1.09 -42.86
CA SER A 33 -9.32 -0.77 -41.89
C SER A 33 -9.23 0.73 -41.61
N LEU A 34 -9.42 1.61 -42.59
CA LEU A 34 -9.47 3.05 -42.40
C LEU A 34 -10.70 3.53 -41.63
N ALA A 35 -11.81 2.82 -41.78
CA ALA A 35 -13.05 3.08 -41.03
C ALA A 35 -13.00 2.54 -39.58
N GLY A 36 -11.91 1.88 -39.14
CA GLY A 36 -11.78 1.27 -37.82
C GLY A 36 -12.54 -0.05 -37.67
N LEU A 37 -13.07 -0.61 -38.77
CA LEU A 37 -13.82 -1.87 -38.80
C LEU A 37 -12.86 -3.05 -39.08
N PHE A 38 -11.94 -3.29 -38.16
CA PHE A 38 -10.83 -4.24 -38.40
C PHE A 38 -11.33 -5.68 -38.52
N TYR A 39 -12.36 -6.06 -37.76
CA TYR A 39 -12.98 -7.38 -37.86
C TYR A 39 -13.54 -7.64 -39.25
N ASP A 40 -14.27 -6.68 -39.79
CA ASP A 40 -14.86 -6.79 -41.15
C ASP A 40 -13.79 -6.87 -42.20
N ALA A 41 -12.67 -6.14 -42.06
CA ALA A 41 -11.53 -6.26 -42.96
C ALA A 41 -10.96 -7.69 -43.00
N VAL A 42 -10.89 -8.37 -41.83
CA VAL A 42 -10.47 -9.78 -41.75
C VAL A 42 -11.49 -10.71 -42.44
N LEU A 43 -12.80 -10.45 -42.28
CA LEU A 43 -13.84 -11.24 -42.94
C LEU A 43 -13.76 -11.12 -44.46
N ILE A 44 -13.48 -9.92 -45.00
CA ILE A 44 -13.26 -9.71 -46.44
C ILE A 44 -12.05 -10.53 -46.92
N TYR A 45 -10.98 -10.58 -46.17
CA TYR A 45 -9.81 -11.43 -46.50
C TYR A 45 -10.18 -12.93 -46.48
N VAL A 46 -10.94 -13.41 -45.48
CA VAL A 46 -11.42 -14.80 -45.45
C VAL A 46 -12.25 -15.10 -46.72
N ARG A 47 -13.13 -14.18 -47.10
CA ARG A 47 -13.92 -14.29 -48.32
C ARG A 47 -13.03 -14.35 -49.58
N MET A 48 -12.00 -13.50 -49.65
CA MET A 48 -11.00 -13.53 -50.75
C MET A 48 -10.37 -14.91 -50.92
N VAL A 49 -9.96 -15.52 -49.78
CA VAL A 49 -9.36 -16.87 -49.80
C VAL A 49 -10.38 -17.95 -50.19
N VAL A 50 -11.65 -17.85 -49.70
CA VAL A 50 -12.73 -18.78 -50.07
C VAL A 50 -13.09 -18.70 -51.57
N GLU A 51 -13.08 -17.50 -52.13
CA GLU A 51 -13.35 -17.28 -53.55
C GLU A 51 -12.13 -17.61 -54.45
N CYS A 52 -11.07 -18.19 -53.87
CA CYS A 52 -9.85 -18.57 -54.59
C CYS A 52 -9.14 -17.40 -55.30
N VAL A 53 -9.29 -16.18 -54.79
CA VAL A 53 -8.55 -15.01 -55.26
C VAL A 53 -7.19 -15.00 -54.57
N GLU A 54 -6.11 -14.98 -55.36
CA GLU A 54 -4.75 -15.04 -54.82
C GLU A 54 -4.35 -13.76 -54.10
N PRO A 55 -3.94 -13.83 -52.79
CA PRO A 55 -3.39 -12.68 -52.08
C PRO A 55 -2.03 -12.27 -52.63
N ASP A 56 -1.75 -10.99 -52.65
CA ASP A 56 -0.46 -10.42 -53.09
C ASP A 56 0.35 -9.81 -51.90
N GLY A 57 1.52 -9.26 -52.23
CA GLY A 57 2.39 -8.57 -51.27
C GLY A 57 1.76 -7.37 -50.58
N TYR A 58 0.64 -6.81 -51.05
CA TYR A 58 -0.11 -5.73 -50.40
C TYR A 58 -1.22 -6.26 -49.50
N THR A 59 -1.79 -7.43 -49.80
CA THR A 59 -2.86 -8.05 -49.01
C THR A 59 -2.40 -8.34 -47.61
N PHE A 60 -1.26 -9.02 -47.45
CA PHE A 60 -0.76 -9.49 -46.14
C PHE A 60 -0.47 -8.34 -45.17
N PRO A 61 0.23 -7.24 -45.54
CA PRO A 61 0.44 -6.08 -44.69
C PRO A 61 -0.87 -5.43 -44.20
N LEU A 62 -1.88 -5.32 -45.06
CA LEU A 62 -3.17 -4.75 -44.71
C LEU A 62 -3.89 -5.58 -43.60
N ILE A 63 -3.92 -6.89 -43.81
CA ILE A 63 -4.60 -7.81 -42.85
C ILE A 63 -3.81 -7.95 -41.56
N LEU A 64 -2.49 -8.08 -41.61
CA LEU A 64 -1.65 -8.13 -40.39
C LEU A 64 -1.80 -6.85 -39.57
N SER A 65 -1.86 -5.69 -40.21
CA SER A 65 -2.11 -4.41 -39.55
C SER A 65 -3.51 -4.33 -38.95
N ALA A 66 -4.54 -4.86 -39.63
CA ALA A 66 -5.90 -4.94 -39.10
C ALA A 66 -5.95 -5.88 -37.88
N CYS A 67 -5.32 -7.06 -37.94
CA CYS A 67 -5.20 -7.99 -36.82
C CYS A 67 -4.48 -7.38 -35.60
N ALA A 68 -3.41 -6.60 -35.85
CA ALA A 68 -2.66 -5.92 -34.81
C ALA A 68 -3.54 -4.91 -34.06
N LYS A 69 -4.30 -4.09 -34.78
CA LYS A 69 -5.19 -3.07 -34.18
C LYS A 69 -6.41 -3.64 -33.47
N ASP A 70 -6.90 -4.82 -33.90
CA ASP A 70 -8.03 -5.52 -33.28
C ASP A 70 -7.61 -6.47 -32.14
N GLY A 71 -6.31 -6.59 -31.88
CA GLY A 71 -5.75 -7.49 -30.85
C GLY A 71 -5.89 -8.99 -31.19
N ARG A 72 -6.14 -9.35 -32.45
CA ARG A 72 -6.35 -10.74 -32.90
C ARG A 72 -5.04 -11.45 -33.20
N PHE A 73 -4.27 -11.72 -32.16
CA PHE A 73 -2.97 -12.37 -32.29
C PHE A 73 -3.02 -13.72 -33.01
N SER A 74 -3.95 -14.60 -32.63
CA SER A 74 -4.09 -15.95 -33.24
C SER A 74 -4.36 -15.90 -34.75
N THR A 75 -5.27 -15.01 -35.17
CA THR A 75 -5.58 -14.81 -36.59
C THR A 75 -4.38 -14.24 -37.34
N GLY A 76 -3.68 -13.26 -36.76
CA GLY A 76 -2.47 -12.69 -37.34
C GLY A 76 -1.37 -13.73 -37.57
N ILE A 77 -1.17 -14.65 -36.63
CA ILE A 77 -0.21 -15.78 -36.81
C ILE A 77 -0.63 -16.73 -37.96
N GLN A 78 -1.91 -17.00 -38.09
CA GLN A 78 -2.42 -17.84 -39.20
C GLN A 78 -2.18 -17.14 -40.57
N VAL A 79 -2.45 -15.85 -40.64
CA VAL A 79 -2.19 -15.03 -41.85
C VAL A 79 -0.70 -14.99 -42.17
N MET A 80 0.16 -14.85 -41.16
CA MET A 80 1.63 -14.94 -41.35
C MET A 80 2.03 -16.32 -41.92
N GLY A 81 1.45 -17.41 -41.37
CA GLY A 81 1.70 -18.76 -41.86
C GLY A 81 1.29 -18.92 -43.32
N LEU A 82 0.20 -18.30 -43.75
CA LEU A 82 -0.21 -18.26 -45.15
C LEU A 82 0.76 -17.44 -46.01
N ALA A 83 1.17 -16.24 -45.57
CA ALA A 83 2.14 -15.41 -46.27
C ALA A 83 3.46 -16.18 -46.53
N LEU A 84 3.94 -16.96 -45.57
CA LEU A 84 5.11 -17.83 -45.75
C LEU A 84 4.87 -18.91 -46.81
N LYS A 85 3.70 -19.54 -46.85
CA LYS A 85 3.36 -20.59 -47.83
C LYS A 85 3.26 -20.00 -49.27
N TRP A 86 2.82 -18.76 -49.40
CA TRP A 86 2.72 -18.05 -50.65
C TRP A 86 4.05 -17.43 -51.11
N GLY A 87 5.15 -17.63 -50.39
CA GLY A 87 6.49 -17.16 -50.78
C GLY A 87 6.83 -15.73 -50.36
N PHE A 88 6.02 -15.07 -49.49
CA PHE A 88 6.26 -13.70 -49.01
C PHE A 88 7.07 -13.68 -47.71
N GLY A 89 7.79 -14.74 -47.38
CA GLY A 89 8.54 -14.86 -46.12
C GLY A 89 9.68 -13.88 -45.96
N ASP A 90 10.27 -13.40 -47.08
CA ASP A 90 11.36 -12.44 -47.09
C ASP A 90 10.93 -11.03 -47.53
N ASP A 91 9.62 -10.83 -47.77
CA ASP A 91 9.10 -9.52 -48.14
C ASP A 91 9.18 -8.55 -46.95
N VAL A 92 9.90 -7.44 -47.12
CA VAL A 92 10.16 -6.44 -46.10
C VAL A 92 8.87 -5.80 -45.58
N PHE A 93 7.84 -5.60 -46.39
CA PHE A 93 6.57 -5.00 -46.00
C PHE A 93 5.75 -5.97 -45.13
N VAL A 94 5.76 -7.26 -45.53
CA VAL A 94 5.12 -8.32 -44.71
C VAL A 94 5.83 -8.48 -43.40
N LEU A 95 7.15 -8.57 -43.36
CA LEU A 95 7.94 -8.70 -42.15
C LEU A 95 7.77 -7.49 -41.19
N ASN A 96 7.72 -6.27 -41.73
CA ASN A 96 7.43 -5.07 -40.93
C ASN A 96 6.05 -5.15 -40.26
N SER A 97 5.05 -5.65 -40.99
CA SER A 97 3.70 -5.82 -40.44
C SER A 97 3.63 -6.94 -39.42
N VAL A 98 4.44 -7.98 -39.53
CA VAL A 98 4.60 -9.04 -38.52
C VAL A 98 5.28 -8.50 -37.26
N ILE A 99 6.34 -7.68 -37.40
CA ILE A 99 6.99 -7.01 -36.25
C ILE A 99 5.98 -6.11 -35.56
N HIS A 100 5.17 -5.35 -36.28
CA HIS A 100 4.13 -4.49 -35.74
C HIS A 100 3.05 -5.31 -35.02
N LEU A 101 2.59 -6.44 -35.58
CA LEU A 101 1.63 -7.34 -34.94
C LEU A 101 2.17 -7.88 -33.60
N TYR A 102 3.41 -8.37 -33.61
CA TYR A 102 4.04 -8.86 -32.37
C TYR A 102 4.20 -7.74 -31.33
N GLY A 103 4.58 -6.52 -31.77
CA GLY A 103 4.73 -5.37 -30.90
C GLY A 103 3.40 -4.93 -30.24
N GLU A 104 2.31 -4.83 -31.02
CA GLU A 104 0.98 -4.46 -30.49
C GLU A 104 0.38 -5.52 -29.56
N CYS A 105 0.74 -6.79 -29.76
CA CYS A 105 0.29 -7.91 -28.89
C CYS A 105 1.21 -8.20 -27.70
N GLY A 106 2.22 -7.37 -27.43
CA GLY A 106 3.13 -7.51 -26.29
C GLY A 106 4.23 -8.59 -26.45
N GLU A 107 4.30 -9.26 -27.61
CA GLU A 107 5.25 -10.36 -27.89
C GLU A 107 6.57 -9.84 -28.49
N VAL A 108 7.16 -8.82 -27.86
CA VAL A 108 8.32 -8.10 -28.42
C VAL A 108 9.57 -8.95 -28.63
N ASP A 109 9.74 -10.01 -27.87
CA ASP A 109 10.87 -10.93 -28.05
C ASP A 109 10.73 -11.74 -29.36
N LYS A 110 9.50 -12.03 -29.79
CA LYS A 110 9.23 -12.61 -31.10
C LYS A 110 9.42 -11.60 -32.22
N ALA A 111 8.97 -10.33 -32.00
CA ALA A 111 9.25 -9.23 -32.93
C ALA A 111 10.76 -9.07 -33.14
N ARG A 112 11.56 -9.12 -32.08
CA ARG A 112 13.01 -9.05 -32.15
C ARG A 112 13.62 -10.16 -32.98
N LYS A 113 13.17 -11.41 -32.79
CA LYS A 113 13.66 -12.56 -33.57
C LYS A 113 13.38 -12.43 -35.08
N VAL A 114 12.22 -11.86 -35.45
CA VAL A 114 11.89 -11.59 -36.84
C VAL A 114 12.82 -10.49 -37.40
N PHE A 115 12.97 -9.39 -36.66
CA PHE A 115 13.83 -8.28 -37.04
C PHE A 115 15.31 -8.71 -37.24
N ASP A 116 15.84 -9.52 -36.34
CA ASP A 116 17.24 -9.99 -36.40
C ASP A 116 17.47 -10.94 -37.58
N LYS A 117 16.43 -11.62 -38.08
CA LYS A 117 16.50 -12.51 -39.26
C LYS A 117 16.34 -11.78 -40.59
N MET A 118 15.87 -10.52 -40.57
CA MET A 118 15.69 -9.75 -41.81
C MET A 118 17.05 -9.50 -42.50
N SER A 119 17.13 -9.79 -43.80
CA SER A 119 18.29 -9.49 -44.65
C SER A 119 18.45 -7.99 -44.90
N GLU A 120 17.33 -7.30 -45.11
CA GLU A 120 17.27 -5.85 -45.30
C GLU A 120 16.36 -5.19 -44.26
N ARG A 121 16.84 -4.14 -43.61
CA ARG A 121 16.11 -3.38 -42.61
C ARG A 121 15.95 -1.94 -43.05
N ASN A 122 14.73 -1.46 -43.10
CA ASN A 122 14.44 -0.08 -43.45
C ASN A 122 13.92 0.72 -42.23
N LEU A 123 13.67 2.01 -42.44
CA LEU A 123 13.12 2.90 -41.41
C LEU A 123 11.88 2.31 -40.70
N VAL A 124 10.98 1.64 -41.45
CA VAL A 124 9.74 1.08 -40.90
C VAL A 124 10.05 -0.11 -40.02
N SER A 125 11.01 -0.97 -40.36
CA SER A 125 11.44 -2.11 -39.54
C SER A 125 11.92 -1.65 -38.15
N TRP A 126 12.82 -0.66 -38.15
CA TRP A 126 13.34 -0.07 -36.91
C TRP A 126 12.24 0.60 -36.09
N THR A 127 11.40 1.43 -36.73
CA THR A 127 10.30 2.15 -36.06
C THR A 127 9.31 1.18 -35.43
N SER A 128 8.89 0.13 -36.16
CA SER A 128 7.94 -0.86 -35.65
C SER A 128 8.49 -1.61 -34.42
N LEU A 129 9.77 -1.97 -34.44
CA LEU A 129 10.40 -2.65 -33.30
C LEU A 129 10.55 -1.71 -32.11
N ILE A 130 11.04 -0.48 -32.30
CA ILE A 130 11.19 0.53 -31.23
C ILE A 130 9.85 0.84 -30.59
N CYS A 131 8.79 1.07 -31.40
CA CYS A 131 7.44 1.33 -30.86
C CYS A 131 6.88 0.11 -30.10
N GLY A 132 7.16 -1.12 -30.55
CA GLY A 132 6.78 -2.33 -29.83
C GLY A 132 7.41 -2.41 -28.44
N TYR A 133 8.72 -2.17 -28.35
CA TYR A 133 9.44 -2.12 -27.07
C TYR A 133 8.96 -0.98 -26.16
N ALA A 134 8.73 0.21 -26.72
CA ALA A 134 8.22 1.35 -25.96
C ALA A 134 6.83 1.10 -25.33
N LYS A 135 5.97 0.29 -26.00
CA LYS A 135 4.63 -0.06 -25.49
C LYS A 135 4.63 -1.23 -24.50
N SER A 136 5.73 -1.97 -24.38
CA SER A 136 5.79 -3.24 -23.63
C SER A 136 6.58 -3.13 -22.35
N GLU A 137 6.60 -1.97 -21.68
CA GLU A 137 7.34 -1.70 -20.42
C GLU A 137 8.87 -1.97 -20.52
N LYS A 138 9.39 -2.15 -21.72
CA LYS A 138 10.83 -2.35 -21.99
C LYS A 138 11.46 -1.08 -22.58
N ALA A 139 11.24 0.05 -21.90
CA ALA A 139 11.65 1.37 -22.37
C ALA A 139 13.17 1.52 -22.55
N LYS A 140 13.97 0.86 -21.71
CA LYS A 140 15.46 0.88 -21.83
C LYS A 140 15.92 0.29 -23.15
N GLU A 141 15.34 -0.82 -23.55
CA GLU A 141 15.64 -1.51 -24.81
C GLU A 141 15.19 -0.70 -26.01
N ALA A 142 14.03 -0.03 -25.93
CA ALA A 142 13.56 0.87 -27.00
C ALA A 142 14.57 2.00 -27.28
N VAL A 143 15.08 2.64 -26.24
CA VAL A 143 16.09 3.70 -26.37
C VAL A 143 17.43 3.16 -26.85
N ALA A 144 17.86 1.99 -26.40
CA ALA A 144 19.08 1.34 -26.92
C ALA A 144 18.98 1.02 -28.40
N LEU A 145 17.81 0.54 -28.88
CA LEU A 145 17.54 0.29 -30.27
C LEU A 145 17.55 1.57 -31.11
N PHE A 146 17.06 2.68 -30.58
CA PHE A 146 17.13 3.98 -31.25
C PHE A 146 18.57 4.42 -31.50
N PHE A 147 19.46 4.32 -30.50
CA PHE A 147 20.87 4.66 -30.71
C PHE A 147 21.54 3.72 -31.69
N LYS A 148 21.22 2.42 -31.68
CA LYS A 148 21.72 1.46 -32.63
C LYS A 148 21.25 1.77 -34.07
N MET A 149 19.98 2.16 -34.24
CA MET A 149 19.43 2.63 -35.53
C MET A 149 20.24 3.79 -36.12
N ILE A 150 20.63 4.75 -35.25
CA ILE A 150 21.45 5.90 -35.65
C ILE A 150 22.87 5.46 -36.05
N GLU A 151 23.49 4.55 -35.30
CA GLU A 151 24.80 3.97 -35.58
C GLU A 151 24.83 3.24 -36.92
N GLU A 152 23.74 2.57 -37.30
CA GLU A 152 23.58 1.91 -38.60
C GLU A 152 23.23 2.91 -39.75
N GLY A 153 23.20 4.23 -39.44
CA GLY A 153 22.99 5.27 -40.44
C GLY A 153 21.53 5.47 -40.90
N VAL A 154 20.57 4.84 -40.22
CA VAL A 154 19.14 4.99 -40.53
C VAL A 154 18.56 6.21 -39.82
N MET A 155 18.04 7.17 -40.59
CA MET A 155 17.49 8.42 -40.04
C MET A 155 16.09 8.21 -39.45
N PRO A 156 15.87 8.54 -38.16
CA PRO A 156 14.55 8.44 -37.56
C PRO A 156 13.56 9.46 -38.10
N ASN A 157 12.29 9.10 -38.16
CA ASN A 157 11.20 10.00 -38.49
C ASN A 157 10.46 10.50 -37.25
N SER A 158 9.42 11.32 -37.41
CA SER A 158 8.61 11.85 -36.31
C SER A 158 7.95 10.75 -35.45
N VAL A 159 7.54 9.63 -36.08
CA VAL A 159 6.93 8.50 -35.37
C VAL A 159 7.95 7.81 -34.46
N THR A 160 9.14 7.52 -35.00
CA THR A 160 10.26 6.96 -34.22
C THR A 160 10.57 7.84 -33.01
N MET A 161 10.67 9.18 -33.24
CA MET A 161 10.98 10.11 -32.16
C MET A 161 9.91 10.13 -31.08
N VAL A 162 8.62 10.14 -31.46
CA VAL A 162 7.53 10.10 -30.45
C VAL A 162 7.62 8.83 -29.60
N CYS A 163 7.86 7.65 -30.20
CA CYS A 163 8.01 6.41 -29.44
C CYS A 163 9.21 6.45 -28.47
N VAL A 164 10.35 6.98 -28.91
CA VAL A 164 11.55 7.09 -28.09
C VAL A 164 11.38 8.13 -26.98
N ILE A 165 10.75 9.28 -27.25
CA ILE A 165 10.43 10.30 -26.25
C ILE A 165 9.49 9.72 -25.19
N SER A 166 8.46 8.95 -25.60
CA SER A 166 7.57 8.26 -24.64
C SER A 166 8.32 7.24 -23.79
N ALA A 167 9.26 6.49 -24.37
CA ALA A 167 10.12 5.58 -23.60
C ALA A 167 11.01 6.32 -22.59
N CYS A 168 11.59 7.48 -22.97
CA CYS A 168 12.33 8.33 -22.01
C CYS A 168 11.44 8.85 -20.87
N ALA A 169 10.16 9.17 -21.17
CA ALA A 169 9.20 9.60 -20.18
C ALA A 169 8.89 8.49 -19.14
N GLU A 170 8.82 7.24 -19.57
CA GLU A 170 8.62 6.09 -18.67
C GLU A 170 9.85 5.83 -17.77
N LEU A 171 11.05 6.03 -18.31
CA LEU A 171 12.29 5.85 -17.55
C LEU A 171 12.53 6.95 -16.51
N GLY A 172 11.96 8.13 -16.68
CA GLY A 172 12.17 9.26 -15.79
C GLY A 172 13.62 9.82 -15.80
N ASP A 173 14.46 9.42 -16.77
CA ASP A 173 15.87 9.83 -16.86
C ASP A 173 16.01 11.09 -17.69
N LEU A 174 16.20 12.24 -17.03
CA LEU A 174 16.35 13.53 -17.66
C LEU A 174 17.61 13.60 -18.54
N GLY A 175 18.72 12.97 -18.16
CA GLY A 175 19.96 12.99 -18.93
C GLY A 175 19.80 12.27 -20.27
N LEU A 176 19.11 11.14 -20.27
CA LEU A 176 18.77 10.37 -21.46
C LEU A 176 17.79 11.15 -22.36
N ALA A 177 16.76 11.76 -21.75
CA ALA A 177 15.79 12.60 -22.41
C ALA A 177 16.46 13.78 -23.16
N GLU A 178 17.40 14.47 -22.52
CA GLU A 178 18.15 15.57 -23.14
C GLU A 178 19.03 15.12 -24.31
N ARG A 179 19.64 13.95 -24.22
CA ARG A 179 20.42 13.38 -25.34
C ARG A 179 19.54 13.12 -26.55
N VAL A 180 18.34 12.56 -26.35
CA VAL A 180 17.36 12.31 -27.41
C VAL A 180 16.86 13.63 -28.02
N CYS A 181 16.54 14.63 -27.18
CA CYS A 181 16.12 15.96 -27.64
C CYS A 181 17.23 16.70 -28.42
N GLY A 182 18.47 16.57 -27.95
CA GLY A 182 19.62 17.13 -28.67
C GLY A 182 19.79 16.57 -30.08
N TYR A 183 19.35 15.35 -30.34
CA TYR A 183 19.34 14.75 -31.66
C TYR A 183 18.29 15.37 -32.59
N ILE A 184 17.11 15.71 -32.06
CA ILE A 184 16.05 16.40 -32.85
C ILE A 184 16.58 17.70 -33.43
N GLY A 185 17.29 18.49 -32.59
CA GLY A 185 17.90 19.75 -33.01
C GLY A 185 19.02 19.58 -34.06
N LYS A 186 19.85 18.54 -33.90
CA LYS A 186 20.96 18.25 -34.84
C LYS A 186 20.49 17.85 -36.23
N VAL A 187 19.39 17.11 -36.31
CA VAL A 187 18.86 16.57 -37.57
C VAL A 187 17.87 17.54 -38.22
N GLY A 188 17.44 18.60 -37.53
CA GLY A 188 16.49 19.59 -38.04
C GLY A 188 15.10 19.01 -38.32
N LEU A 189 14.66 18.01 -37.53
CA LEU A 189 13.33 17.44 -37.65
C LEU A 189 12.25 18.49 -37.29
N LYS A 190 11.25 18.64 -38.17
CA LYS A 190 10.10 19.49 -37.87
C LYS A 190 9.32 18.92 -36.66
N VAL A 191 9.27 19.69 -35.61
CA VAL A 191 8.48 19.36 -34.42
C VAL A 191 7.01 19.60 -34.75
N ASN A 192 6.20 18.55 -34.78
CA ASN A 192 4.75 18.64 -34.93
C ASN A 192 4.04 18.63 -33.57
N SER A 193 2.72 18.90 -33.58
CA SER A 193 1.93 18.95 -32.31
C SER A 193 1.99 17.66 -31.49
N VAL A 194 2.06 16.49 -32.14
CA VAL A 194 2.18 15.19 -31.44
C VAL A 194 3.52 15.08 -30.72
N MET A 195 4.59 15.54 -31.39
CA MET A 195 5.92 15.54 -30.78
C MET A 195 6.03 16.56 -29.64
N VAL A 196 5.38 17.73 -29.75
CA VAL A 196 5.30 18.70 -28.64
C VAL A 196 4.61 18.07 -27.43
N ASN A 197 3.47 17.40 -27.63
CA ASN A 197 2.77 16.71 -26.57
C ASN A 197 3.65 15.67 -25.87
N ALA A 198 4.37 14.86 -26.65
CA ALA A 198 5.28 13.84 -26.11
C ALA A 198 6.47 14.46 -25.35
N LEU A 199 7.04 15.57 -25.86
CA LEU A 199 8.15 16.29 -25.20
C LEU A 199 7.70 16.91 -23.87
N VAL A 200 6.52 17.53 -23.85
CA VAL A 200 5.94 18.12 -22.61
C VAL A 200 5.70 17.02 -21.58
N ASP A 201 5.07 15.90 -21.96
CA ASP A 201 4.85 14.75 -21.08
C ASP A 201 6.17 14.19 -20.51
N MET A 202 7.16 14.03 -21.38
CA MET A 202 8.49 13.53 -21.00
C MET A 202 9.17 14.45 -19.98
N TYR A 203 9.22 15.77 -20.24
CA TYR A 203 9.86 16.69 -19.30
C TYR A 203 9.15 16.75 -17.96
N MET A 204 7.82 16.68 -17.95
CA MET A 204 7.03 16.64 -16.71
C MET A 204 7.28 15.36 -15.92
N LYS A 205 7.31 14.20 -16.57
CA LYS A 205 7.61 12.91 -15.92
C LYS A 205 9.07 12.81 -15.44
N CYS A 206 10.02 13.46 -16.15
CA CYS A 206 11.42 13.56 -15.71
C CYS A 206 11.67 14.66 -14.66
N GLY A 207 10.62 15.30 -14.10
CA GLY A 207 10.73 16.32 -13.07
C GLY A 207 11.23 17.70 -13.53
N SER A 208 11.35 17.93 -14.85
CA SER A 208 11.81 19.21 -15.41
C SER A 208 10.64 20.12 -15.80
N MET A 209 9.89 20.59 -14.79
CA MET A 209 8.66 21.37 -14.96
C MET A 209 8.88 22.67 -15.74
N ASP A 210 9.99 23.38 -15.49
CA ASP A 210 10.30 24.65 -16.17
C ASP A 210 10.45 24.49 -17.68
N LYS A 211 11.08 23.41 -18.15
CA LYS A 211 11.23 23.14 -19.59
C LYS A 211 9.91 22.77 -20.22
N ALA A 212 9.11 21.93 -19.54
CA ALA A 212 7.78 21.58 -20.00
C ALA A 212 6.88 22.81 -20.13
N LYS A 213 6.90 23.69 -19.10
CA LYS A 213 6.12 24.93 -19.09
C LYS A 213 6.51 25.84 -20.26
N ARG A 214 7.81 26.05 -20.50
CA ARG A 214 8.27 26.86 -21.65
C ARG A 214 7.76 26.29 -22.98
N LEU A 215 7.89 24.99 -23.22
CA LEU A 215 7.39 24.35 -24.44
C LEU A 215 5.87 24.49 -24.59
N PHE A 216 5.13 24.44 -23.49
CA PHE A 216 3.69 24.68 -23.50
C PHE A 216 3.38 26.13 -23.85
N GLU A 217 4.08 27.11 -23.26
CA GLU A 217 3.89 28.55 -23.50
C GLU A 217 4.28 28.97 -24.94
N GLU A 218 5.35 28.38 -25.49
CA GLU A 218 5.82 28.63 -26.86
C GLU A 218 4.92 28.01 -27.96
N CYS A 219 4.10 27.03 -27.58
CA CYS A 219 3.20 26.34 -28.49
C CYS A 219 2.03 27.26 -28.89
N VAL A 220 1.98 27.65 -30.17
CA VAL A 220 0.91 28.54 -30.69
C VAL A 220 -0.42 27.79 -30.84
N ASP A 221 -0.38 26.53 -31.22
CA ASP A 221 -1.54 25.70 -31.56
C ASP A 221 -1.79 24.67 -30.48
N ARG A 222 -2.29 25.14 -29.30
CA ARG A 222 -2.55 24.28 -28.13
C ARG A 222 -3.83 23.51 -28.31
N ASN A 223 -3.70 22.23 -28.60
CA ASN A 223 -4.84 21.32 -28.75
C ASN A 223 -5.30 20.74 -27.40
N LEU A 224 -6.48 20.09 -27.40
CA LEU A 224 -7.06 19.46 -26.20
C LEU A 224 -6.12 18.43 -25.56
N VAL A 225 -5.39 17.65 -26.38
CA VAL A 225 -4.46 16.64 -25.87
C VAL A 225 -3.31 17.27 -25.08
N LEU A 226 -2.78 18.41 -25.57
CA LEU A 226 -1.71 19.13 -24.87
C LEU A 226 -2.18 19.67 -23.51
N TYR A 227 -3.37 20.29 -23.48
CA TYR A 227 -3.97 20.77 -22.22
C TYR A 227 -4.18 19.60 -21.23
N ASN A 228 -4.74 18.48 -21.70
CA ASN A 228 -4.95 17.30 -20.86
C ASN A 228 -3.64 16.69 -20.34
N THR A 229 -2.59 16.67 -21.19
CA THR A 229 -1.26 16.21 -20.78
C THR A 229 -0.68 17.06 -19.67
N VAL A 230 -0.74 18.39 -19.81
CA VAL A 230 -0.22 19.33 -18.79
C VAL A 230 -1.02 19.22 -17.50
N LEU A 231 -2.36 19.27 -17.58
CA LEU A 231 -3.24 19.14 -16.41
C LEU A 231 -2.99 17.84 -15.65
N SER A 232 -2.99 16.71 -16.34
CA SER A 232 -2.81 15.40 -15.69
C SER A 232 -1.44 15.26 -15.02
N ASN A 233 -0.39 15.80 -15.65
CA ASN A 233 0.95 15.77 -15.07
C ASN A 233 1.11 16.76 -13.90
N TYR A 234 0.52 17.95 -13.95
CA TYR A 234 0.51 18.85 -12.79
C TYR A 234 -0.18 18.24 -11.58
N VAL A 235 -1.36 17.62 -11.79
CA VAL A 235 -2.07 16.88 -10.73
C VAL A 235 -1.19 15.76 -10.18
N ARG A 236 -0.63 14.90 -11.03
CA ARG A 236 0.24 13.79 -10.58
C ARG A 236 1.45 14.24 -9.75
N ASN A 237 1.97 15.43 -10.02
CA ASN A 237 3.11 15.99 -9.29
C ASN A 237 2.70 16.88 -8.10
N GLY A 238 1.42 16.90 -7.70
CA GLY A 238 0.91 17.70 -6.59
C GLY A 238 0.89 19.20 -6.84
N MET A 239 1.10 19.65 -8.09
CA MET A 239 1.10 21.06 -8.51
C MET A 239 -0.32 21.52 -8.89
N VAL A 240 -1.21 21.44 -7.91
CA VAL A 240 -2.64 21.57 -8.15
C VAL A 240 -3.05 23.00 -8.52
N ARG A 241 -2.37 24.01 -8.00
CA ARG A 241 -2.63 25.41 -8.35
C ARG A 241 -2.37 25.69 -9.81
N GLU A 242 -1.23 25.23 -10.31
CA GLU A 242 -0.81 25.35 -11.71
C GLU A 242 -1.79 24.60 -12.64
N ALA A 243 -2.32 23.46 -12.20
CA ALA A 243 -3.35 22.74 -12.95
C ALA A 243 -4.61 23.60 -13.12
N PHE A 244 -5.09 24.28 -12.06
CA PHE A 244 -6.26 25.17 -12.15
C PHE A 244 -5.99 26.44 -12.95
N GLU A 245 -4.77 26.98 -12.93
CA GLU A 245 -4.36 28.11 -13.79
C GLU A 245 -4.48 27.70 -15.27
N VAL A 246 -3.96 26.54 -15.66
CA VAL A 246 -4.04 26.01 -17.03
C VAL A 246 -5.50 25.74 -17.42
N LEU A 247 -6.32 25.20 -16.52
CA LEU A 247 -7.75 25.02 -16.77
C LEU A 247 -8.45 26.37 -16.97
N GLY A 248 -8.14 27.39 -16.16
CA GLY A 248 -8.65 28.75 -16.30
C GLY A 248 -8.27 29.36 -17.62
N GLU A 249 -7.02 29.19 -18.07
CA GLU A 249 -6.57 29.64 -19.40
C GLU A 249 -7.37 28.94 -20.51
N MET A 250 -7.52 27.62 -20.45
CA MET A 250 -8.29 26.85 -21.42
C MET A 250 -9.74 27.34 -21.54
N LEU A 251 -10.37 27.71 -20.43
CA LEU A 251 -11.76 28.19 -20.40
C LEU A 251 -11.92 29.65 -20.86
N SER A 252 -10.93 30.53 -20.56
CA SER A 252 -11.03 31.98 -20.77
C SER A 252 -10.55 32.44 -22.16
N CYS A 253 -9.59 31.75 -22.77
CA CYS A 253 -8.94 32.18 -24.03
C CYS A 253 -9.61 31.62 -25.31
N GLY A 254 -10.84 31.09 -25.23
CA GLY A 254 -11.49 30.45 -26.38
C GLY A 254 -10.83 29.14 -26.79
N GLY A 255 -10.15 28.48 -25.84
CA GLY A 255 -9.51 27.19 -26.02
C GLY A 255 -10.48 26.04 -26.33
N PRO A 256 -9.99 24.83 -26.49
CA PRO A 256 -10.80 23.67 -26.75
C PRO A 256 -11.75 23.39 -25.56
N ARG A 257 -12.95 22.91 -25.85
CA ARG A 257 -13.91 22.53 -24.75
C ARG A 257 -13.35 21.38 -23.93
N PRO A 258 -13.42 21.46 -22.58
CA PRO A 258 -13.09 20.36 -21.70
C PRO A 258 -13.79 19.06 -22.08
N ASP A 259 -13.03 17.99 -22.17
CA ASP A 259 -13.55 16.65 -22.37
C ASP A 259 -13.57 15.85 -21.05
N ARG A 260 -13.87 14.55 -21.16
CA ARG A 260 -13.88 13.64 -20.02
C ARG A 260 -12.54 13.63 -19.26
N VAL A 261 -11.41 13.65 -19.98
CA VAL A 261 -10.07 13.58 -19.37
C VAL A 261 -9.77 14.86 -18.60
N THR A 262 -10.07 16.02 -19.22
CA THR A 262 -9.95 17.34 -18.57
C THR A 262 -10.71 17.39 -17.25
N LEU A 263 -11.99 16.94 -17.26
CA LEU A 263 -12.84 16.99 -16.07
C LEU A 263 -12.36 16.03 -15.00
N LEU A 264 -11.98 14.81 -15.35
CA LEU A 264 -11.43 13.85 -14.37
C LEU A 264 -10.16 14.41 -13.72
N SER A 265 -9.23 14.97 -14.49
CA SER A 265 -8.02 15.61 -13.94
C SER A 265 -8.35 16.78 -13.02
N SER A 266 -9.34 17.63 -13.39
CA SER A 266 -9.75 18.78 -12.57
C SER A 266 -10.46 18.35 -11.28
N ILE A 267 -11.29 17.32 -11.31
CA ILE A 267 -11.95 16.76 -10.13
C ILE A 267 -10.88 16.11 -9.23
N SER A 268 -9.93 15.32 -9.78
CA SER A 268 -8.82 14.76 -9.00
C SER A 268 -7.99 15.85 -8.32
N ALA A 269 -7.72 16.95 -9.02
CA ALA A 269 -7.01 18.10 -8.47
C ALA A 269 -7.75 18.68 -7.25
N SER A 270 -9.08 18.86 -7.32
CA SER A 270 -9.87 19.34 -6.19
C SER A 270 -9.92 18.35 -5.02
N THR A 271 -9.86 17.05 -5.33
CA THR A 271 -9.79 15.96 -4.33
C THR A 271 -8.48 16.02 -3.55
N GLU A 272 -7.35 16.18 -4.23
CA GLU A 272 -6.04 16.26 -3.59
C GLU A 272 -5.90 17.48 -2.66
N MET A 273 -6.48 18.63 -3.04
CA MET A 273 -6.54 19.82 -2.18
C MET A 273 -7.54 19.70 -1.04
N ALA A 274 -8.43 18.70 -1.07
CA ALA A 274 -9.61 18.62 -0.21
C ALA A 274 -10.45 19.91 -0.25
N ASP A 275 -10.49 20.59 -1.41
CA ASP A 275 -11.20 21.86 -1.57
C ASP A 275 -12.60 21.61 -2.17
N VAL A 276 -13.60 21.59 -1.29
CA VAL A 276 -14.99 21.39 -1.67
C VAL A 276 -15.54 22.49 -2.59
N PHE A 277 -14.98 23.71 -2.53
CA PHE A 277 -15.46 24.83 -3.36
C PHE A 277 -15.05 24.63 -4.82
N LEU A 278 -13.80 24.29 -5.08
CA LEU A 278 -13.32 23.93 -6.42
C LEU A 278 -14.06 22.70 -6.96
N GLY A 279 -14.26 21.68 -6.11
CA GLY A 279 -15.03 20.50 -6.47
C GLY A 279 -16.48 20.84 -6.88
N LYS A 280 -17.15 21.75 -6.18
CA LYS A 280 -18.48 22.25 -6.56
C LYS A 280 -18.48 22.99 -7.89
N GLN A 281 -17.43 23.73 -8.21
CA GLN A 281 -17.31 24.41 -9.50
C GLN A 281 -17.18 23.39 -10.65
N CYS A 282 -16.34 22.36 -10.49
CA CYS A 282 -16.22 21.26 -11.44
C CYS A 282 -17.56 20.54 -11.63
N HIS A 283 -18.26 20.22 -10.55
CA HIS A 283 -19.56 19.58 -10.59
C HIS A 283 -20.62 20.45 -11.29
N ALA A 284 -20.65 21.76 -10.98
CA ALA A 284 -21.56 22.70 -11.65
C ALA A 284 -21.27 22.80 -13.15
N TYR A 285 -19.99 22.72 -13.58
CA TYR A 285 -19.64 22.67 -14.99
C TYR A 285 -20.16 21.40 -15.66
N VAL A 286 -20.02 20.24 -15.02
CA VAL A 286 -20.55 18.95 -15.50
C VAL A 286 -22.06 19.05 -15.74
N LEU A 287 -22.83 19.54 -14.75
CA LEU A 287 -24.27 19.68 -14.84
C LEU A 287 -24.71 20.65 -15.95
N ARG A 288 -24.04 21.83 -16.07
CA ARG A 288 -24.38 22.83 -17.10
C ARG A 288 -24.15 22.35 -18.54
N ASN A 289 -23.23 21.39 -18.72
CA ASN A 289 -22.90 20.88 -20.05
C ASN A 289 -23.52 19.50 -20.35
N GLY A 290 -24.40 18.99 -19.47
CA GLY A 290 -25.10 17.71 -19.68
C GLY A 290 -24.14 16.50 -19.71
N LEU A 291 -23.07 16.53 -18.89
CA LEU A 291 -22.02 15.50 -18.84
C LEU A 291 -22.19 14.54 -17.66
N GLU A 292 -23.30 14.67 -16.93
CA GLU A 292 -23.65 13.85 -15.76
C GLU A 292 -23.87 12.37 -16.07
N ASN A 293 -24.16 12.03 -17.32
CA ASN A 293 -24.40 10.64 -17.75
C ASN A 293 -23.10 9.82 -17.93
N TRP A 294 -21.94 10.40 -17.66
CA TRP A 294 -20.67 9.67 -17.69
C TRP A 294 -20.37 9.06 -16.32
N ASP A 295 -20.58 7.75 -16.18
CA ASP A 295 -20.40 7.01 -14.91
C ASP A 295 -19.06 7.34 -14.23
N SER A 296 -17.98 7.46 -15.01
CA SER A 296 -16.64 7.77 -14.46
C SER A 296 -16.55 9.17 -13.85
N ILE A 297 -17.26 10.15 -14.38
CA ILE A 297 -17.30 11.51 -13.80
C ILE A 297 -18.13 11.49 -12.53
N GLY A 298 -19.27 10.81 -12.53
CA GLY A 298 -20.09 10.61 -11.34
C GLY A 298 -19.27 9.98 -10.19
N ASN A 299 -18.54 8.91 -10.49
CA ASN A 299 -17.68 8.24 -9.51
C ASN A 299 -16.58 9.17 -8.96
N ALA A 300 -15.93 9.94 -9.82
CA ALA A 300 -14.91 10.92 -9.39
C ALA A 300 -15.50 12.03 -8.52
N ILE A 301 -16.72 12.51 -8.82
CA ILE A 301 -17.42 13.52 -8.01
C ILE A 301 -17.82 12.94 -6.65
N ILE A 302 -18.27 11.69 -6.58
CA ILE A 302 -18.55 10.99 -5.31
C ILE A 302 -17.29 10.93 -4.46
N ASP A 303 -16.18 10.46 -5.03
CA ASP A 303 -14.89 10.36 -4.31
C ASP A 303 -14.41 11.73 -3.84
N MET A 304 -14.52 12.76 -4.67
CA MET A 304 -14.19 14.14 -4.32
C MET A 304 -14.99 14.64 -3.12
N TYR A 305 -16.33 14.50 -3.14
CA TYR A 305 -17.17 14.95 -2.02
C TYR A 305 -16.89 14.16 -0.75
N MET A 306 -16.66 12.86 -0.86
CA MET A 306 -16.31 11.99 0.27
C MET A 306 -14.97 12.39 0.88
N THR A 307 -13.97 12.69 0.06
CA THR A 307 -12.65 13.13 0.53
C THR A 307 -12.71 14.50 1.20
N CYS A 308 -13.57 15.40 0.69
CA CYS A 308 -13.83 16.71 1.32
C CYS A 308 -14.76 16.63 2.54
N GLY A 309 -15.14 15.44 3.04
CA GLY A 309 -16.04 15.27 4.19
C GLY A 309 -17.51 15.66 3.94
N SER A 310 -17.90 15.86 2.68
CA SER A 310 -19.26 16.29 2.28
C SER A 310 -20.16 15.11 1.87
N GLN A 311 -20.39 14.17 2.80
CA GLN A 311 -21.09 12.91 2.55
C GLN A 311 -22.48 13.09 1.95
N GLU A 312 -23.27 14.09 2.39
CA GLU A 312 -24.60 14.35 1.85
C GLU A 312 -24.59 14.64 0.34
N TRP A 313 -23.60 15.41 -0.13
CA TRP A 313 -23.48 15.71 -1.55
C TRP A 313 -23.06 14.47 -2.36
N ALA A 314 -22.19 13.66 -1.82
CA ALA A 314 -21.81 12.39 -2.45
C ALA A 314 -23.02 11.46 -2.61
N CYS A 315 -23.82 11.29 -1.56
CA CYS A 315 -25.06 10.49 -1.62
C CYS A 315 -26.04 11.03 -2.66
N ARG A 316 -26.24 12.36 -2.71
CA ARG A 316 -27.14 12.97 -3.71
C ARG A 316 -26.67 12.70 -5.14
N VAL A 317 -25.37 12.81 -5.41
CA VAL A 317 -24.80 12.49 -6.72
C VAL A 317 -25.04 11.02 -7.05
N PHE A 318 -24.75 10.12 -6.11
CA PHE A 318 -24.97 8.69 -6.28
C PHE A 318 -26.45 8.37 -6.58
N ASP A 319 -27.39 8.99 -5.84
CA ASP A 319 -28.83 8.76 -6.04
C ASP A 319 -29.31 9.23 -7.42
N GLN A 320 -28.71 10.33 -7.93
CA GLN A 320 -29.05 10.90 -9.24
C GLN A 320 -28.43 10.16 -10.42
N MET A 321 -27.40 9.33 -10.19
CA MET A 321 -26.81 8.54 -11.28
C MET A 321 -27.82 7.59 -11.91
N SER A 322 -27.96 7.65 -13.22
CA SER A 322 -28.83 6.79 -14.01
C SER A 322 -28.33 5.34 -14.05
N ASN A 323 -27.00 5.15 -14.06
CA ASN A 323 -26.33 3.85 -14.05
C ASN A 323 -25.39 3.75 -12.86
N LYS A 324 -25.74 2.93 -11.87
CA LYS A 324 -24.90 2.67 -10.68
C LYS A 324 -24.08 1.43 -10.91
N THR A 325 -22.84 1.62 -11.32
CA THR A 325 -21.88 0.52 -11.54
C THR A 325 -21.30 0.04 -10.22
N VAL A 326 -20.68 -1.15 -10.21
CA VAL A 326 -19.92 -1.68 -9.06
C VAL A 326 -18.88 -0.66 -8.56
N VAL A 327 -18.24 0.08 -9.48
CA VAL A 327 -17.29 1.15 -9.12
C VAL A 327 -17.98 2.28 -8.35
N SER A 328 -19.21 2.65 -8.71
CA SER A 328 -19.98 3.71 -8.03
C SER A 328 -20.26 3.32 -6.57
N TRP A 329 -20.68 2.07 -6.35
CA TRP A 329 -20.91 1.52 -5.02
C TRP A 329 -19.62 1.46 -4.22
N ASN A 330 -18.55 0.97 -4.81
CA ASN A 330 -17.23 0.88 -4.15
C ASN A 330 -16.68 2.25 -3.77
N SER A 331 -16.84 3.28 -4.62
CA SER A 331 -16.44 4.66 -4.31
C SER A 331 -17.20 5.23 -3.10
N LEU A 332 -18.51 4.95 -3.02
CA LEU A 332 -19.35 5.39 -1.91
C LEU A 332 -18.95 4.68 -0.60
N ILE A 333 -18.77 3.35 -0.64
CA ILE A 333 -18.34 2.54 0.50
C ILE A 333 -16.97 3.00 1.01
N ALA A 334 -15.98 3.15 0.12
CA ALA A 334 -14.65 3.63 0.47
C ALA A 334 -14.69 5.02 1.11
N GLY A 335 -15.57 5.88 0.59
CA GLY A 335 -15.79 7.21 1.14
C GLY A 335 -16.35 7.19 2.57
N PHE A 336 -17.34 6.37 2.86
CA PHE A 336 -17.89 6.22 4.21
C PHE A 336 -16.84 5.68 5.18
N LEU A 337 -16.09 4.65 4.77
CA LEU A 337 -15.02 4.08 5.58
C LEU A 337 -13.93 5.11 5.90
N ARG A 338 -13.51 5.91 4.93
CA ARG A 338 -12.52 6.98 5.10
C ARG A 338 -12.99 8.05 6.10
N ASN A 339 -14.30 8.36 6.10
CA ASN A 339 -14.90 9.31 7.03
C ASN A 339 -15.30 8.69 8.40
N GLY A 340 -15.03 7.41 8.63
CA GLY A 340 -15.33 6.72 9.88
C GLY A 340 -16.81 6.33 10.06
N ASP A 341 -17.66 6.48 9.04
CA ASP A 341 -19.06 6.05 9.11
C ASP A 341 -19.23 4.59 8.67
N LEU A 342 -18.79 3.70 9.57
CA LEU A 342 -18.88 2.26 9.36
C LEU A 342 -20.32 1.78 9.14
N LYS A 343 -21.29 2.39 9.83
CA LYS A 343 -22.70 1.99 9.72
C LYS A 343 -23.26 2.26 8.32
N ALA A 344 -22.91 3.40 7.75
CA ALA A 344 -23.29 3.72 6.37
C ALA A 344 -22.58 2.81 5.38
N ALA A 345 -21.27 2.55 5.57
CA ALA A 345 -20.51 1.64 4.71
C ALA A 345 -21.11 0.24 4.68
N CYS A 346 -21.42 -0.36 5.85
CA CYS A 346 -22.04 -1.68 5.94
C CYS A 346 -23.43 -1.72 5.30
N ARG A 347 -24.26 -0.68 5.50
CA ARG A 347 -25.57 -0.61 4.83
C ARG A 347 -25.42 -0.57 3.32
N THR A 348 -24.55 0.29 2.82
CA THR A 348 -24.32 0.45 1.38
C THR A 348 -23.78 -0.85 0.76
N PHE A 349 -22.91 -1.55 1.45
CA PHE A 349 -22.38 -2.86 0.98
C PHE A 349 -23.50 -3.92 0.91
N ASN A 350 -24.38 -3.98 1.91
CA ASN A 350 -25.49 -4.92 1.93
C ASN A 350 -26.61 -4.59 0.91
N GLU A 351 -26.76 -3.32 0.54
CA GLU A 351 -27.72 -2.85 -0.47
C GLU A 351 -27.20 -3.01 -1.90
N MET A 352 -25.91 -3.31 -2.06
CA MET A 352 -25.26 -3.47 -3.35
C MET A 352 -25.82 -4.70 -4.09
N PRO A 353 -26.32 -4.56 -5.34
CA PRO A 353 -26.95 -5.67 -6.07
C PRO A 353 -26.01 -6.83 -6.37
N GLU A 354 -24.78 -6.52 -6.75
CA GLU A 354 -23.73 -7.48 -7.07
C GLU A 354 -22.39 -6.95 -6.50
N SER A 355 -21.74 -7.76 -5.70
CA SER A 355 -20.40 -7.44 -5.15
C SER A 355 -19.33 -8.22 -5.89
N ASP A 356 -18.27 -7.53 -6.28
CA ASP A 356 -17.07 -8.15 -6.85
C ASP A 356 -15.95 -8.25 -5.81
N LEU A 357 -14.82 -8.85 -6.20
CA LEU A 357 -13.65 -8.97 -5.33
C LEU A 357 -13.16 -7.61 -4.80
N VAL A 358 -13.28 -6.53 -5.61
CA VAL A 358 -12.88 -5.18 -5.20
C VAL A 358 -13.78 -4.65 -4.09
N SER A 359 -15.09 -4.96 -4.14
CA SER A 359 -16.05 -4.57 -3.09
C SER A 359 -15.70 -5.20 -1.74
N TRP A 360 -15.39 -6.50 -1.75
CA TRP A 360 -14.96 -7.22 -0.55
C TRP A 360 -13.63 -6.68 -0.01
N ASN A 361 -12.65 -6.45 -0.90
CA ASN A 361 -11.36 -5.87 -0.52
C ASN A 361 -11.51 -4.47 0.08
N THR A 362 -12.41 -3.65 -0.47
CA THR A 362 -12.70 -2.30 0.04
C THR A 362 -13.26 -2.37 1.46
N MET A 363 -14.21 -3.26 1.72
CA MET A 363 -14.79 -3.43 3.06
C MET A 363 -13.77 -4.01 4.05
N ILE A 364 -13.09 -5.10 3.70
CA ILE A 364 -12.09 -5.73 4.58
C ILE A 364 -10.96 -4.74 4.88
N GLY A 365 -10.40 -4.09 3.86
CA GLY A 365 -9.34 -3.09 4.02
C GLY A 365 -9.78 -1.89 4.86
N GLY A 366 -11.00 -1.40 4.65
CA GLY A 366 -11.58 -0.30 5.41
C GLY A 366 -11.80 -0.65 6.89
N LEU A 367 -12.27 -1.85 7.20
CA LEU A 367 -12.39 -2.35 8.57
C LEU A 367 -11.01 -2.41 9.27
N VAL A 368 -9.98 -2.88 8.56
CA VAL A 368 -8.61 -2.90 9.09
C VAL A 368 -8.10 -1.49 9.38
N GLN A 369 -8.34 -0.52 8.50
CA GLN A 369 -7.96 0.88 8.70
C GLN A 369 -8.67 1.51 9.90
N GLN A 370 -9.91 1.11 10.17
CA GLN A 370 -10.67 1.55 11.34
C GLN A 370 -10.37 0.74 12.61
N SER A 371 -9.34 -0.11 12.58
CA SER A 371 -8.94 -1.00 13.70
C SER A 371 -10.02 -2.00 14.13
N MET A 372 -10.96 -2.33 13.25
CA MET A 372 -12.03 -3.33 13.46
C MET A 372 -11.56 -4.70 12.95
N PHE A 373 -10.50 -5.22 13.59
CA PHE A 373 -9.78 -6.39 13.08
C PHE A 373 -10.61 -7.68 13.14
N GLU A 374 -11.43 -7.86 14.17
CA GLU A 374 -12.30 -9.04 14.30
C GLU A 374 -13.37 -9.06 13.22
N ASP A 375 -14.00 -7.91 12.96
CA ASP A 375 -15.00 -7.77 11.91
C ASP A 375 -14.38 -8.00 10.52
N ALA A 376 -13.15 -7.55 10.30
CA ALA A 376 -12.42 -7.81 9.06
C ALA A 376 -12.19 -9.31 8.83
N ILE A 377 -11.78 -10.05 9.85
CA ILE A 377 -11.61 -11.51 9.78
C ILE A 377 -12.97 -12.21 9.60
N HIS A 378 -14.01 -11.74 10.29
CA HIS A 378 -15.36 -12.28 10.11
C HIS A 378 -15.84 -12.08 8.66
N LEU A 379 -15.70 -10.89 8.12
CA LEU A 379 -16.08 -10.57 6.75
C LEU A 379 -15.30 -11.40 5.72
N PHE A 380 -14.02 -11.64 5.96
CA PHE A 380 -13.22 -12.54 5.13
C PHE A 380 -13.77 -13.98 5.13
N ARG A 381 -14.21 -14.50 6.29
CA ARG A 381 -14.85 -15.82 6.36
C ARG A 381 -16.17 -15.86 5.59
N VAL A 382 -16.97 -14.79 5.67
CA VAL A 382 -18.21 -14.67 4.89
C VAL A 382 -17.89 -14.69 3.39
N MET A 383 -16.91 -13.91 2.94
CA MET A 383 -16.44 -13.89 1.55
C MET A 383 -16.07 -15.31 1.04
N GLN A 384 -15.37 -16.10 1.87
CA GLN A 384 -15.01 -17.48 1.53
C GLN A 384 -16.24 -18.39 1.44
N ASN A 385 -17.22 -18.22 2.33
CA ASN A 385 -18.48 -19.00 2.30
C ASN A 385 -19.32 -18.71 1.06
N GLU A 386 -19.26 -17.47 0.55
CA GLU A 386 -19.87 -17.07 -0.74
C GLU A 386 -19.09 -17.61 -1.95
N GLY A 387 -17.99 -18.36 -1.73
CA GLY A 387 -17.18 -18.98 -2.78
C GLY A 387 -16.25 -18.01 -3.52
N ILE A 388 -16.07 -16.79 -3.04
CA ILE A 388 -15.19 -15.79 -3.64
C ILE A 388 -13.75 -16.08 -3.19
N LYS A 389 -12.86 -16.26 -4.16
CA LYS A 389 -11.43 -16.51 -3.90
C LYS A 389 -10.73 -15.22 -3.53
N ALA A 390 -9.98 -15.26 -2.43
CA ALA A 390 -9.14 -14.14 -2.02
C ALA A 390 -7.97 -13.94 -3.01
N ASP A 391 -7.68 -12.70 -3.27
CA ASP A 391 -6.49 -12.28 -4.00
C ASP A 391 -5.38 -11.77 -3.05
N ARG A 392 -4.30 -11.26 -3.63
CA ARG A 392 -3.19 -10.69 -2.89
C ARG A 392 -3.61 -9.53 -1.98
N VAL A 393 -4.48 -8.63 -2.45
CA VAL A 393 -4.94 -7.45 -1.68
C VAL A 393 -5.74 -7.87 -0.46
N THR A 394 -6.65 -8.85 -0.65
CA THR A 394 -7.38 -9.48 0.47
C THR A 394 -6.40 -10.03 1.51
N MET A 395 -5.38 -10.79 1.04
CA MET A 395 -4.45 -11.47 1.95
C MET A 395 -3.56 -10.50 2.73
N VAL A 396 -3.14 -9.37 2.14
CA VAL A 396 -2.41 -8.31 2.85
C VAL A 396 -3.27 -7.72 3.98
N SER A 397 -4.54 -7.41 3.70
CA SER A 397 -5.46 -6.85 4.70
C SER A 397 -5.74 -7.85 5.82
N VAL A 398 -6.00 -9.11 5.48
CA VAL A 398 -6.27 -10.20 6.44
C VAL A 398 -5.03 -10.51 7.29
N ALA A 399 -3.83 -10.52 6.69
CA ALA A 399 -2.57 -10.69 7.41
C ALA A 399 -2.36 -9.57 8.43
N SER A 400 -2.62 -8.32 8.03
CA SER A 400 -2.54 -7.16 8.93
C SER A 400 -3.51 -7.30 10.11
N ALA A 401 -4.80 -7.61 9.86
CA ALA A 401 -5.79 -7.83 10.91
C ALA A 401 -5.36 -8.94 11.87
N CYS A 402 -4.91 -10.07 11.35
CA CYS A 402 -4.43 -11.21 12.11
C CYS A 402 -3.25 -10.85 13.03
N GLY A 403 -2.28 -10.08 12.50
CA GLY A 403 -1.12 -9.61 13.27
C GLY A 403 -1.52 -8.69 14.43
N TYR A 404 -2.48 -7.79 14.22
CA TYR A 404 -2.99 -6.94 15.31
C TYR A 404 -3.73 -7.75 16.38
N LEU A 405 -4.51 -8.74 16.00
CA LEU A 405 -5.19 -9.65 16.95
C LEU A 405 -4.21 -10.58 17.68
N GLY A 406 -3.01 -10.80 17.13
CA GLY A 406 -2.03 -11.72 17.71
C GLY A 406 -2.42 -13.20 17.59
N ALA A 407 -3.32 -13.53 16.67
CA ALA A 407 -3.91 -14.86 16.48
C ALA A 407 -2.96 -15.76 15.66
N ASN A 408 -2.06 -16.48 16.34
CA ASN A 408 -0.99 -17.25 15.68
C ASN A 408 -1.49 -18.48 14.91
N ASP A 409 -2.53 -19.14 15.37
CA ASP A 409 -3.08 -20.31 14.67
C ASP A 409 -3.78 -19.88 13.38
N LEU A 410 -4.48 -18.75 13.43
CA LEU A 410 -5.05 -18.11 12.24
C LEU A 410 -3.94 -17.65 11.28
N ALA A 411 -2.84 -17.09 11.78
CA ALA A 411 -1.69 -16.68 10.95
C ALA A 411 -1.11 -17.86 10.15
N LYS A 412 -0.92 -19.01 10.80
CA LYS A 412 -0.46 -20.24 10.14
C LYS A 412 -1.46 -20.74 9.10
N TRP A 413 -2.75 -20.69 9.43
CA TRP A 413 -3.79 -21.09 8.49
C TRP A 413 -3.82 -20.17 7.25
N ILE A 414 -3.70 -18.84 7.45
CA ILE A 414 -3.63 -17.85 6.37
C ILE A 414 -2.43 -18.12 5.47
N TYR A 415 -1.26 -18.39 6.05
CA TYR A 415 -0.05 -18.70 5.28
C TYR A 415 -0.20 -19.97 4.45
N ASN A 416 -0.78 -21.04 5.03
CA ASN A 416 -1.07 -22.29 4.32
C ASN A 416 -2.14 -22.09 3.22
N TYR A 417 -3.08 -21.15 3.41
CA TYR A 417 -4.08 -20.82 2.39
C TYR A 417 -3.42 -20.34 1.09
N ILE A 418 -2.37 -19.51 1.20
CA ILE A 418 -1.62 -19.00 0.04
C ILE A 418 -0.93 -20.14 -0.72
N GLU A 419 -0.28 -21.06 -0.01
CA GLU A 419 0.36 -22.22 -0.64
C GLU A 419 -0.68 -23.11 -1.35
N LYS A 420 -1.86 -23.29 -0.75
CA LYS A 420 -2.93 -24.11 -1.31
C LYS A 420 -3.55 -23.52 -2.59
N TYR A 421 -3.69 -22.19 -2.65
CA TYR A 421 -4.32 -21.50 -3.79
C TYR A 421 -3.33 -20.87 -4.75
N GLU A 422 -2.03 -21.18 -4.60
CA GLU A 422 -0.93 -20.71 -5.45
C GLU A 422 -0.92 -19.18 -5.64
N ILE A 423 -1.26 -18.42 -4.58
CA ILE A 423 -1.21 -16.96 -4.61
C ILE A 423 0.26 -16.54 -4.63
N CYS A 424 0.65 -15.77 -5.63
CA CYS A 424 2.03 -15.32 -5.79
C CYS A 424 2.47 -14.46 -4.59
N LEU A 425 3.53 -14.90 -3.92
CA LEU A 425 4.18 -14.15 -2.85
C LEU A 425 5.10 -13.09 -3.47
N ASP A 426 4.56 -11.89 -3.67
CA ASP A 426 5.38 -10.75 -4.02
C ASP A 426 6.02 -10.09 -2.77
N MET A 427 6.79 -9.05 -2.98
CA MET A 427 7.48 -8.33 -1.92
C MET A 427 6.50 -7.76 -0.87
N GLN A 428 5.39 -7.15 -1.30
CA GLN A 428 4.41 -6.54 -0.41
C GLN A 428 3.70 -7.56 0.48
N LEU A 429 3.24 -8.68 -0.09
CA LEU A 429 2.58 -9.75 0.65
C LEU A 429 3.57 -10.46 1.59
N SER A 430 4.80 -10.70 1.14
CA SER A 430 5.85 -11.29 1.98
C SER A 430 6.16 -10.40 3.19
N THR A 431 6.29 -9.10 2.99
CA THR A 431 6.50 -8.12 4.07
C THR A 431 5.33 -8.11 5.06
N ALA A 432 4.07 -8.17 4.57
CA ALA A 432 2.89 -8.28 5.42
C ALA A 432 2.90 -9.55 6.27
N PHE A 433 3.39 -10.68 5.74
CA PHE A 433 3.54 -11.92 6.52
C PHE A 433 4.67 -11.87 7.53
N VAL A 434 5.78 -11.21 7.22
CA VAL A 434 6.84 -10.99 8.21
C VAL A 434 6.30 -10.20 9.41
N ASP A 435 5.56 -9.10 9.16
CA ASP A 435 4.93 -8.29 10.21
C ASP A 435 3.83 -9.08 10.96
N MET A 436 2.99 -9.83 10.24
CA MET A 436 1.95 -10.68 10.83
C MET A 436 2.54 -11.68 11.84
N PHE A 437 3.53 -12.47 11.42
CA PHE A 437 4.15 -13.47 12.29
C PHE A 437 4.90 -12.82 13.45
N ALA A 438 5.57 -11.68 13.20
CA ALA A 438 6.22 -10.90 14.25
C ALA A 438 5.22 -10.50 15.34
N ARG A 439 4.07 -9.93 14.92
CA ARG A 439 3.00 -9.49 15.84
C ARG A 439 2.24 -10.64 16.51
N CYS A 440 2.22 -11.82 15.89
CA CYS A 440 1.65 -13.03 16.49
C CYS A 440 2.61 -13.76 17.45
N GLY A 441 3.85 -13.25 17.62
CA GLY A 441 4.86 -13.86 18.51
C GLY A 441 5.44 -15.16 17.97
N ASP A 442 5.65 -15.22 16.66
CA ASP A 442 6.35 -16.30 15.97
C ASP A 442 7.49 -15.72 15.10
N PRO A 443 8.55 -15.18 15.75
CA PRO A 443 9.68 -14.58 15.03
C PRO A 443 10.41 -15.57 14.15
N ALA A 444 10.38 -16.85 14.48
CA ALA A 444 11.00 -17.90 13.66
C ALA A 444 10.31 -18.02 12.29
N SER A 445 8.98 -18.02 12.25
CA SER A 445 8.21 -18.01 11.01
C SER A 445 8.38 -16.69 10.25
N ALA A 446 8.43 -15.55 10.94
CA ALA A 446 8.72 -14.25 10.34
C ALA A 446 10.05 -14.27 9.60
N MET A 447 11.13 -14.69 10.26
CA MET A 447 12.46 -14.79 9.64
C MET A 447 12.53 -15.84 8.53
N LYS A 448 11.77 -16.93 8.63
CA LYS A 448 11.68 -17.92 7.53
C LYS A 448 11.08 -17.32 6.26
N VAL A 449 10.05 -16.49 6.38
CA VAL A 449 9.47 -15.77 5.24
C VAL A 449 10.46 -14.75 4.70
N PHE A 450 11.06 -13.93 5.56
CA PHE A 450 12.05 -12.93 5.18
C PHE A 450 13.24 -13.52 4.42
N ASN A 451 13.78 -14.64 4.90
CA ASN A 451 14.92 -15.30 4.26
C ASN A 451 14.59 -15.94 2.89
N LYS A 452 13.30 -16.21 2.61
CA LYS A 452 12.84 -16.71 1.31
C LYS A 452 12.67 -15.59 0.26
N MET A 453 12.64 -14.32 0.68
CA MET A 453 12.50 -13.18 -0.23
C MET A 453 13.75 -13.04 -1.09
N ILE A 454 13.57 -12.92 -2.41
CA ILE A 454 14.65 -12.73 -3.39
C ILE A 454 15.11 -11.27 -3.38
N GLU A 455 14.14 -10.35 -3.38
CA GLU A 455 14.38 -8.91 -3.30
C GLU A 455 13.81 -8.40 -1.97
N ARG A 456 14.50 -7.47 -1.33
CA ARG A 456 14.12 -6.91 -0.04
C ARG A 456 14.20 -5.39 -0.11
N ASP A 457 13.06 -4.74 0.09
CA ASP A 457 13.00 -3.28 0.22
C ASP A 457 13.17 -2.83 1.68
N VAL A 458 13.20 -1.52 1.88
CA VAL A 458 13.30 -0.91 3.22
C VAL A 458 12.20 -1.41 4.15
N SER A 459 10.97 -1.63 3.63
CA SER A 459 9.84 -2.09 4.43
C SER A 459 10.02 -3.52 4.94
N ALA A 460 10.57 -4.42 4.09
CA ALA A 460 10.86 -5.80 4.47
C ALA A 460 11.95 -5.87 5.56
N TRP A 461 13.02 -5.08 5.43
CA TRP A 461 14.05 -4.96 6.45
C TRP A 461 13.49 -4.39 7.75
N THR A 462 12.68 -3.34 7.68
CA THR A 462 12.01 -2.75 8.85
C THR A 462 11.16 -3.78 9.60
N ALA A 463 10.37 -4.59 8.87
CA ALA A 463 9.55 -5.63 9.46
C ALA A 463 10.40 -6.72 10.13
N ALA A 464 11.51 -7.14 9.53
CA ALA A 464 12.42 -8.14 10.10
C ALA A 464 13.13 -7.61 11.36
N ILE A 465 13.66 -6.37 11.33
CA ILE A 465 14.26 -5.71 12.50
C ILE A 465 13.24 -5.55 13.62
N GLY A 466 12.00 -5.11 13.26
CA GLY A 466 10.88 -5.00 14.18
C GLY A 466 10.49 -6.32 14.83
N ALA A 467 10.53 -7.43 14.09
CA ALA A 467 10.29 -8.77 14.61
C ALA A 467 11.28 -9.15 15.71
N MET A 468 12.57 -8.87 15.49
CA MET A 468 13.63 -9.11 16.49
C MET A 468 13.50 -8.16 17.69
N ALA A 469 13.11 -6.90 17.46
CA ALA A 469 12.85 -5.94 18.53
C ALA A 469 11.70 -6.41 19.46
N MET A 470 10.62 -6.91 18.87
CA MET A 470 9.47 -7.44 19.64
C MET A 470 9.81 -8.72 20.40
N GLU A 471 10.67 -9.58 19.87
CA GLU A 471 11.20 -10.75 20.58
C GLU A 471 12.10 -10.35 21.75
N GLY A 472 12.70 -9.15 21.69
CA GLY A 472 13.71 -8.66 22.62
C GLY A 472 15.14 -9.08 22.26
N ASN A 473 15.35 -9.58 21.05
CA ASN A 473 16.65 -9.95 20.53
C ASN A 473 17.33 -8.74 19.86
N GLY A 474 17.72 -7.76 20.70
CA GLY A 474 18.32 -6.50 20.23
C GLY A 474 19.59 -6.72 19.40
N LYS A 475 20.43 -7.69 19.78
CA LYS A 475 21.69 -7.98 19.03
C LYS A 475 21.39 -8.40 17.59
N ARG A 476 20.45 -9.34 17.39
CA ARG A 476 20.09 -9.78 16.04
C ARG A 476 19.44 -8.67 15.22
N ALA A 477 18.65 -7.80 15.84
CA ALA A 477 18.09 -6.62 15.18
C ALA A 477 19.18 -5.65 14.68
N VAL A 478 20.20 -5.39 15.49
CA VAL A 478 21.35 -4.56 15.09
C VAL A 478 22.16 -5.22 13.97
N GLU A 479 22.38 -6.55 14.03
CA GLU A 479 23.01 -7.30 12.95
C GLU A 479 22.24 -7.15 11.63
N LEU A 480 20.91 -7.32 11.64
CA LEU A 480 20.05 -7.14 10.47
C LEU A 480 20.12 -5.71 9.91
N PHE A 481 20.23 -4.70 10.76
CA PHE A 481 20.42 -3.33 10.33
C PHE A 481 21.74 -3.17 9.55
N TYR A 482 22.82 -3.75 10.02
CA TYR A 482 24.09 -3.71 9.29
C TYR A 482 24.09 -4.58 8.03
N GLU A 483 23.41 -5.73 8.03
CA GLU A 483 23.21 -6.55 6.82
C GLU A 483 22.46 -5.75 5.74
N MET A 484 21.40 -5.01 6.12
CA MET A 484 20.67 -4.10 5.21
C MET A 484 21.60 -3.08 4.54
N LEU A 485 22.47 -2.43 5.32
CA LEU A 485 23.44 -1.46 4.80
C LEU A 485 24.45 -2.12 3.84
N GLN A 486 24.88 -3.35 4.14
CA GLN A 486 25.80 -4.12 3.28
C GLN A 486 25.15 -4.53 1.95
N GLU A 487 23.83 -4.80 1.94
CA GLU A 487 23.06 -5.05 0.71
C GLU A 487 22.81 -3.75 -0.11
N GLY A 488 23.28 -2.59 0.38
CA GLY A 488 23.14 -1.30 -0.32
C GLY A 488 21.75 -0.68 -0.22
N VAL A 489 20.92 -1.13 0.72
CA VAL A 489 19.60 -0.56 0.97
C VAL A 489 19.74 0.61 1.94
N GLU A 490 19.37 1.81 1.51
CA GLU A 490 19.44 3.00 2.36
C GLU A 490 18.33 3.00 3.41
N PRO A 491 18.65 3.24 4.70
CA PRO A 491 17.66 3.28 5.76
C PRO A 491 16.81 4.54 5.69
N ASP A 492 15.55 4.42 6.07
CA ASP A 492 14.64 5.53 6.27
C ASP A 492 14.43 5.84 7.77
N GLN A 493 13.59 6.80 8.07
CA GLN A 493 13.26 7.18 9.45
C GLN A 493 12.64 6.02 10.25
N VAL A 494 11.88 5.13 9.58
CA VAL A 494 11.14 4.04 10.24
C VAL A 494 12.09 2.90 10.65
N VAL A 495 13.08 2.60 9.82
CA VAL A 495 14.16 1.64 10.16
C VAL A 495 14.88 2.06 11.43
N PHE A 496 15.22 3.36 11.56
CA PHE A 496 15.88 3.85 12.76
C PHE A 496 15.00 3.72 14.00
N VAL A 497 13.69 3.96 13.90
CA VAL A 497 12.78 3.70 15.02
C VAL A 497 12.81 2.22 15.42
N ALA A 498 12.78 1.31 14.46
CA ALA A 498 12.79 -0.13 14.72
C ALA A 498 14.08 -0.58 15.41
N VAL A 499 15.25 -0.18 14.91
CA VAL A 499 16.55 -0.59 15.49
C VAL A 499 16.80 0.07 16.85
N LEU A 500 16.43 1.34 17.04
CA LEU A 500 16.57 2.02 18.35
C LEU A 500 15.64 1.42 19.39
N THR A 501 14.41 1.01 18.99
CA THR A 501 13.50 0.25 19.86
C THR A 501 14.11 -1.09 20.24
N ALA A 502 14.75 -1.79 19.29
CA ALA A 502 15.46 -3.03 19.56
C ALA A 502 16.61 -2.84 20.56
N CYS A 503 17.39 -1.77 20.42
CA CYS A 503 18.46 -1.40 21.36
C CYS A 503 17.88 -1.10 22.76
N SER A 504 16.74 -0.37 22.84
CA SER A 504 16.05 -0.10 24.13
C SER A 504 15.62 -1.40 24.80
N HIS A 505 15.01 -2.32 24.07
CA HIS A 505 14.53 -3.60 24.62
C HIS A 505 15.67 -4.59 24.93
N GLY A 506 16.77 -4.50 24.21
CA GLY A 506 17.97 -5.34 24.40
C GLY A 506 18.99 -4.81 25.41
N GLY A 507 18.81 -3.59 25.93
CA GLY A 507 19.75 -2.94 26.84
C GLY A 507 21.06 -2.53 26.17
N LEU A 508 21.07 -2.33 24.84
CA LEU A 508 22.23 -2.00 24.01
C LEU A 508 22.42 -0.48 23.94
N VAL A 509 22.79 0.14 25.08
CA VAL A 509 22.84 1.62 25.19
C VAL A 509 23.94 2.20 24.31
N GLY A 510 25.13 1.59 24.28
CA GLY A 510 26.27 2.05 23.47
C GLY A 510 25.95 2.05 21.98
N GLU A 511 25.54 0.90 21.47
CA GLU A 511 25.18 0.71 20.05
C GLU A 511 24.00 1.60 19.65
N GLY A 512 22.99 1.76 20.53
CA GLY A 512 21.86 2.62 20.26
C GLY A 512 22.23 4.09 20.13
N MET A 513 23.14 4.59 20.96
CA MET A 513 23.66 5.96 20.86
C MET A 513 24.50 6.17 19.59
N GLU A 514 25.33 5.21 19.21
CA GLU A 514 26.10 5.25 17.96
C GLU A 514 25.18 5.28 16.73
N ILE A 515 24.16 4.40 16.69
CA ILE A 515 23.16 4.36 15.61
C ILE A 515 22.38 5.67 15.54
N PHE A 516 22.00 6.25 16.68
CA PHE A 516 21.31 7.54 16.72
C PHE A 516 22.17 8.68 16.15
N ALA A 517 23.45 8.72 16.50
CA ALA A 517 24.38 9.72 15.97
C ALA A 517 24.56 9.55 14.45
N SER A 518 24.65 8.31 13.96
CA SER A 518 24.81 7.99 12.54
C SER A 518 23.67 8.49 11.66
N MET A 519 22.45 8.63 12.20
CA MET A 519 21.28 9.15 11.45
C MET A 519 21.61 10.46 10.73
N LYS A 520 22.18 11.42 11.45
CA LYS A 520 22.46 12.74 10.91
C LYS A 520 23.83 12.80 10.22
N GLU A 521 24.84 12.19 10.82
CA GLU A 521 26.24 12.31 10.39
C GLU A 521 26.54 11.49 9.13
N ILE A 522 25.97 10.29 9.01
CA ILE A 522 26.23 9.36 7.91
C ILE A 522 25.09 9.38 6.88
N HIS A 523 23.85 9.32 7.35
CA HIS A 523 22.68 9.16 6.47
C HIS A 523 21.95 10.46 6.16
N GLY A 524 22.35 11.60 6.77
CA GLY A 524 21.72 12.90 6.51
C GLY A 524 20.26 13.01 6.99
N ILE A 525 19.79 12.07 7.81
CA ILE A 525 18.41 12.00 8.32
C ILE A 525 18.35 12.77 9.63
N SER A 526 17.54 13.83 9.66
CA SER A 526 17.30 14.59 10.88
C SER A 526 16.43 13.82 11.87
N PRO A 527 16.90 13.57 13.12
CA PRO A 527 16.11 12.88 14.11
C PRO A 527 14.80 13.61 14.43
N GLN A 528 13.70 12.86 14.41
CA GLN A 528 12.37 13.33 14.79
C GLN A 528 12.05 12.98 16.25
N ILE A 529 10.93 13.49 16.74
CA ILE A 529 10.48 13.31 18.13
C ILE A 529 10.37 11.83 18.55
N VAL A 530 10.05 10.95 17.63
CA VAL A 530 9.91 9.50 17.87
C VAL A 530 11.27 8.88 18.19
N HIS A 531 12.33 9.28 17.47
CA HIS A 531 13.70 8.80 17.70
C HIS A 531 14.22 9.22 19.07
N TYR A 532 13.96 10.48 19.46
CA TYR A 532 14.26 10.95 20.82
C TYR A 532 13.49 10.16 21.88
N GLY A 533 12.24 9.80 21.60
CA GLY A 533 11.45 8.91 22.46
C GLY A 533 12.11 7.55 22.70
N CYS A 534 12.64 6.91 21.65
CA CYS A 534 13.38 5.65 21.76
C CYS A 534 14.65 5.79 22.60
N ILE A 535 15.42 6.89 22.43
CA ILE A 535 16.62 7.15 23.22
C ILE A 535 16.29 7.40 24.69
N VAL A 536 15.25 8.19 24.96
CA VAL A 536 14.80 8.44 26.34
C VAL A 536 14.32 7.16 27.04
N ASP A 537 13.58 6.28 26.31
CA ASP A 537 13.16 4.96 26.83
C ASP A 537 14.39 4.07 27.10
N MET A 538 15.36 4.04 26.20
CA MET A 538 16.60 3.27 26.32
C MET A 538 17.43 3.69 27.54
N LEU A 539 17.73 4.98 27.65
CA LEU A 539 18.47 5.53 28.80
C LEU A 539 17.70 5.36 30.11
N GLY A 540 16.38 5.55 30.03
CA GLY A 540 15.48 5.37 31.17
C GLY A 540 15.48 3.95 31.72
N ARG A 541 15.38 2.93 30.86
CA ARG A 541 15.48 1.51 31.24
C ARG A 541 16.83 1.16 31.85
N ALA A 542 17.90 1.75 31.34
CA ALA A 542 19.25 1.58 31.85
C ALA A 542 19.51 2.31 33.19
N GLY A 543 18.55 3.10 33.70
CA GLY A 543 18.69 3.86 34.94
C GLY A 543 19.47 5.17 34.79
N LEU A 544 19.82 5.55 33.57
CA LEU A 544 20.57 6.79 33.27
C LEU A 544 19.62 7.99 33.17
N LEU A 545 18.85 8.24 34.26
CA LEU A 545 17.78 9.22 34.30
C LEU A 545 18.24 10.66 34.05
N LYS A 546 19.46 11.02 34.51
CA LYS A 546 20.02 12.36 34.31
C LYS A 546 20.32 12.60 32.84
N GLU A 547 20.97 11.64 32.20
CA GLU A 547 21.29 11.70 30.77
C GLU A 547 20.02 11.73 29.91
N ALA A 548 19.00 10.95 30.24
CA ALA A 548 17.70 10.97 29.59
C ALA A 548 17.04 12.37 29.70
N LEU A 549 17.11 13.00 30.90
CA LEU A 549 16.60 14.35 31.09
C LEU A 549 17.38 15.41 30.28
N ASP A 550 18.71 15.26 30.20
CA ASP A 550 19.55 16.15 29.41
C ASP A 550 19.24 16.03 27.91
N ILE A 551 18.97 14.83 27.39
CA ILE A 551 18.47 14.65 26.03
C ILE A 551 17.15 15.39 25.82
N ILE A 552 16.18 15.28 26.74
CA ILE A 552 14.89 15.96 26.65
C ILE A 552 15.08 17.49 26.62
N LYS A 553 15.96 18.03 27.46
CA LYS A 553 16.22 19.49 27.53
C LYS A 553 16.90 20.02 26.26
N ASN A 554 17.73 19.22 25.62
CA ASN A 554 18.52 19.62 24.45
C ASN A 554 17.89 19.26 23.11
N MET A 555 16.67 18.68 23.10
CA MET A 555 15.93 18.41 21.86
C MET A 555 15.67 19.70 21.08
N PRO A 556 15.82 19.70 19.75
CA PRO A 556 15.55 20.89 18.91
C PRO A 556 14.05 21.20 18.76
N MET A 557 13.18 20.32 19.25
CA MET A 557 11.73 20.42 19.19
C MET A 557 11.11 20.23 20.58
N LYS A 558 9.85 20.68 20.77
CA LYS A 558 9.16 20.45 22.04
C LYS A 558 8.93 18.97 22.30
N PRO A 559 9.26 18.44 23.48
CA PRO A 559 9.01 17.05 23.84
C PRO A 559 7.52 16.72 23.75
N SER A 560 7.17 15.57 23.17
CA SER A 560 5.80 15.07 23.14
C SER A 560 5.45 14.36 24.44
N ASP A 561 4.14 14.12 24.62
CA ASP A 561 3.62 13.33 25.75
C ASP A 561 4.19 11.91 25.78
N ALA A 562 4.54 11.33 24.63
CA ALA A 562 5.17 10.02 24.55
C ALA A 562 6.59 10.03 25.14
N VAL A 563 7.38 11.06 24.88
CA VAL A 563 8.74 11.24 25.41
C VAL A 563 8.68 11.41 26.94
N TRP A 564 7.80 12.30 27.42
CA TRP A 564 7.60 12.47 28.86
C TRP A 564 7.02 11.20 29.53
N GLY A 565 6.13 10.51 28.83
CA GLY A 565 5.58 9.21 29.30
C GLY A 565 6.65 8.15 29.51
N ALA A 566 7.56 8.00 28.53
CA ALA A 566 8.70 7.08 28.63
C ALA A 566 9.61 7.47 29.82
N PHE A 567 9.92 8.76 29.95
CA PHE A 567 10.74 9.24 31.05
C PHE A 567 10.11 9.03 32.43
N LEU A 568 8.83 9.36 32.59
CA LEU A 568 8.11 9.13 33.86
C LEU A 568 7.97 7.64 34.20
N ALA A 569 7.80 6.78 33.19
CA ALA A 569 7.78 5.34 33.38
C ALA A 569 9.15 4.84 33.89
N ALA A 570 10.25 5.39 33.40
CA ALA A 570 11.60 5.11 33.87
C ALA A 570 11.80 5.60 35.32
N CYS A 571 11.37 6.82 35.66
CA CYS A 571 11.43 7.35 37.00
C CYS A 571 10.65 6.45 37.97
N LYS A 572 9.48 5.95 37.58
CA LYS A 572 8.68 4.98 38.35
C LYS A 572 9.44 3.68 38.57
N MET A 573 10.07 3.15 37.49
CA MET A 573 10.82 1.88 37.53
C MET A 573 11.99 1.95 38.51
N HIS A 574 12.73 3.05 38.51
CA HIS A 574 13.89 3.28 39.36
C HIS A 574 13.55 3.98 40.68
N LYS A 575 12.25 4.16 41.02
CA LYS A 575 11.75 4.75 42.28
C LYS A 575 12.36 6.13 42.59
N ASN A 576 12.63 6.94 41.55
CA ASN A 576 13.23 8.26 41.69
C ASN A 576 12.15 9.35 41.66
N GLU A 577 11.66 9.74 42.86
CA GLU A 577 10.60 10.75 43.02
C GLU A 577 11.07 12.17 42.70
N GLU A 578 12.32 12.50 43.01
CA GLU A 578 12.86 13.86 42.86
C GLU A 578 12.87 14.31 41.40
N ILE A 579 13.42 13.46 40.55
CA ILE A 579 13.48 13.73 39.09
C ILE A 579 12.07 13.65 38.49
N ALA A 580 11.22 12.75 38.97
CA ALA A 580 9.84 12.66 38.49
C ALA A 580 9.04 13.92 38.81
N THR A 581 9.16 14.50 40.01
CA THR A 581 8.48 15.74 40.38
C THR A 581 8.92 16.90 39.49
N TYR A 582 10.23 17.04 39.25
CA TYR A 582 10.76 18.04 38.32
C TYR A 582 10.18 17.91 36.89
N ALA A 583 10.10 16.68 36.39
CA ALA A 583 9.53 16.43 35.07
C ALA A 583 8.04 16.81 34.98
N VAL A 584 7.30 16.62 36.06
CA VAL A 584 5.87 16.99 36.17
C VAL A 584 5.68 18.48 36.07
N ASP A 585 6.51 19.28 36.75
CA ASP A 585 6.43 20.75 36.72
C ASP A 585 6.62 21.25 35.27
N MET A 586 7.58 20.64 34.53
CA MET A 586 7.82 20.95 33.11
C MET A 586 6.66 20.55 32.18
N ILE A 587 5.96 19.47 32.50
CA ILE A 587 4.80 18.97 31.71
C ILE A 587 3.58 19.86 31.94
N SER A 588 3.35 20.31 33.18
CA SER A 588 2.19 21.12 33.55
C SER A 588 2.12 22.44 32.78
N GLU A 589 3.27 22.94 32.32
CA GLU A 589 3.37 24.12 31.48
C GLU A 589 3.07 23.87 29.98
N SER A 590 3.13 22.61 29.51
CA SER A 590 3.15 22.32 28.06
C SER A 590 1.96 21.54 27.50
N SER A 591 1.22 20.71 28.27
CA SER A 591 0.11 19.89 27.74
C SER A 591 -0.87 19.42 28.82
N PRO A 592 -2.01 20.09 29.01
CA PRO A 592 -2.91 19.82 30.13
C PRO A 592 -3.87 18.62 29.99
N ASP A 593 -4.03 17.98 28.82
CA ASP A 593 -5.26 17.20 28.57
C ASP A 593 -5.13 15.67 28.29
N LYS A 594 -3.94 15.04 28.41
CA LYS A 594 -3.82 13.60 28.11
C LYS A 594 -3.84 12.66 29.32
N ALA A 595 -4.78 11.68 29.27
CA ALA A 595 -5.04 10.69 30.32
C ALA A 595 -3.79 9.93 30.79
N GLY A 596 -2.90 9.53 29.91
CA GLY A 596 -1.72 8.70 30.22
C GLY A 596 -0.75 9.38 31.19
N ILE A 597 -0.46 10.67 30.99
CA ILE A 597 0.45 11.46 31.85
C ILE A 597 -0.14 11.62 33.26
N HIS A 598 -1.41 11.98 33.34
CA HIS A 598 -2.10 12.13 34.63
C HIS A 598 -2.14 10.82 35.42
N VAL A 599 -2.34 9.68 34.74
CA VAL A 599 -2.30 8.36 35.34
C VAL A 599 -0.89 8.04 35.88
N LEU A 600 0.17 8.29 35.08
CA LEU A 600 1.55 8.08 35.51
C LEU A 600 1.89 8.96 36.69
N LEU A 601 1.49 10.22 36.68
CA LEU A 601 1.67 11.17 37.78
C LEU A 601 0.97 10.72 39.02
N SER A 602 -0.31 10.37 38.93
CA SER A 602 -1.08 9.79 40.04
C SER A 602 -0.38 8.56 40.62
N ASN A 603 0.21 7.69 39.77
CA ASN A 603 0.94 6.50 40.20
C ASN A 603 2.24 6.83 40.94
N ILE A 604 2.99 7.85 40.50
CA ILE A 604 4.24 8.29 41.15
C ILE A 604 3.92 8.85 42.54
N TYR A 605 2.91 9.72 42.67
CA TYR A 605 2.48 10.22 43.96
C TYR A 605 1.98 9.10 44.91
N ALA A 606 1.29 8.10 44.37
CA ALA A 606 0.83 6.95 45.15
C ALA A 606 2.00 6.11 45.70
N LEU A 607 3.07 5.92 44.86
CA LEU A 607 4.29 5.22 45.32
C LEU A 607 5.01 5.97 46.43
N GLY A 608 4.97 7.31 46.44
CA GLY A 608 5.50 8.17 47.51
C GLY A 608 4.56 8.35 48.68
N GLY A 609 3.41 7.67 48.74
CA GLY A 609 2.43 7.81 49.79
C GLY A 609 1.71 9.15 49.85
N LYS A 610 1.83 10.00 48.82
CA LYS A 610 1.24 11.34 48.73
C LYS A 610 -0.21 11.30 48.28
N TRP A 611 -1.08 10.68 49.09
CA TRP A 611 -2.48 10.41 48.72
C TRP A 611 -3.32 11.67 48.49
N THR A 612 -2.98 12.79 49.12
CA THR A 612 -3.62 14.10 48.87
C THR A 612 -3.37 14.59 47.46
N ASP A 613 -2.18 14.41 46.91
CA ASP A 613 -1.83 14.81 45.56
C ASP A 613 -2.38 13.83 44.49
N VAL A 614 -2.45 12.53 44.84
CA VAL A 614 -3.20 11.55 44.05
C VAL A 614 -4.66 11.96 43.86
N ALA A 615 -5.32 12.39 45.00
CA ALA A 615 -6.70 12.82 44.96
C ALA A 615 -6.88 14.07 44.04
N LYS A 616 -5.98 15.07 44.14
CA LYS A 616 -6.01 16.28 43.31
C LYS A 616 -5.92 15.95 41.81
N VAL A 617 -4.95 15.09 41.44
CA VAL A 617 -4.77 14.68 40.03
C VAL A 617 -6.02 13.95 39.51
N ARG A 618 -6.58 13.02 40.29
CA ARG A 618 -7.78 12.27 39.90
C ARG A 618 -9.03 13.13 39.81
N MET A 619 -9.17 14.14 40.70
CA MET A 619 -10.26 15.12 40.62
C MET A 619 -10.12 15.98 39.33
N SER A 620 -8.93 16.48 39.02
CA SER A 620 -8.67 17.22 37.79
C SER A 620 -8.99 16.38 36.54
N MET A 621 -8.65 15.10 36.53
CA MET A 621 -9.03 14.19 35.43
C MET A 621 -10.54 14.11 35.26
N LYS A 622 -11.27 13.96 36.40
CA LYS A 622 -12.74 13.85 36.39
C LYS A 622 -13.39 15.16 35.90
N GLU A 623 -12.93 16.30 36.37
CA GLU A 623 -13.43 17.62 35.97
C GLU A 623 -13.22 17.90 34.48
N ARG A 624 -12.12 17.42 33.92
CA ARG A 624 -11.78 17.54 32.49
C ARG A 624 -12.39 16.45 31.61
N GLY A 625 -13.17 15.51 32.18
CA GLY A 625 -13.78 14.41 31.43
C GLY A 625 -12.79 13.36 30.90
N ILE A 626 -11.55 13.33 31.44
CA ILE A 626 -10.49 12.41 31.02
C ILE A 626 -10.78 11.03 31.54
N LYS A 627 -11.07 10.06 30.65
CA LYS A 627 -11.32 8.66 31.00
C LYS A 627 -10.06 7.81 30.85
N LYS A 628 -9.80 6.95 31.82
CA LYS A 628 -8.73 5.93 31.77
C LYS A 628 -9.23 4.74 30.94
N ASN A 629 -8.43 4.30 29.95
CA ASN A 629 -8.71 3.04 29.26
C ASN A 629 -8.50 1.87 30.24
N PRO A 630 -9.47 0.94 30.39
CA PRO A 630 -9.29 -0.25 31.23
C PRO A 630 -8.21 -1.15 30.61
N GLY A 631 -7.48 -1.85 31.50
CA GLY A 631 -6.57 -2.90 31.08
C GLY A 631 -7.37 -4.13 30.66
N SER A 632 -7.19 -4.58 29.39
CA SER A 632 -7.77 -5.81 28.88
C SER A 632 -6.69 -6.79 28.43
N SER A 633 -7.02 -8.08 28.47
CA SER A 633 -6.20 -9.18 27.96
C SER A 633 -7.05 -10.08 27.10
N SER A 634 -6.58 -10.41 25.89
CA SER A 634 -7.26 -11.35 24.99
C SER A 634 -6.47 -12.64 24.80
N ILE A 635 -7.17 -13.74 24.59
CA ILE A 635 -6.61 -15.05 24.31
C ILE A 635 -7.39 -15.71 23.16
N GLU A 636 -6.68 -16.33 22.21
CA GLU A 636 -7.27 -17.15 21.14
C GLU A 636 -7.43 -18.60 21.64
N VAL A 637 -8.65 -19.12 21.59
CA VAL A 637 -8.96 -20.53 21.88
C VAL A 637 -9.88 -21.08 20.79
N ASN A 638 -9.48 -22.15 20.13
CA ASN A 638 -10.25 -22.79 19.05
C ASN A 638 -10.68 -21.83 17.92
N GLY A 639 -9.83 -20.85 17.60
CA GLY A 639 -10.09 -19.85 16.57
C GLY A 639 -11.06 -18.73 16.98
N ASN A 640 -11.48 -18.67 18.25
CA ASN A 640 -12.26 -17.58 18.82
C ASN A 640 -11.39 -16.76 19.77
N ILE A 641 -11.60 -15.44 19.77
CA ILE A 641 -10.91 -14.52 20.65
C ILE A 641 -11.80 -14.25 21.86
N HIS A 642 -11.24 -14.43 23.06
CA HIS A 642 -11.88 -14.13 24.33
C HIS A 642 -11.16 -12.97 25.00
N GLU A 643 -11.88 -11.89 25.28
CA GLU A 643 -11.33 -10.70 25.93
C GLU A 643 -11.76 -10.65 27.39
N PHE A 644 -10.83 -10.31 28.28
CA PHE A 644 -11.02 -10.19 29.73
C PHE A 644 -10.58 -8.82 30.20
N THR A 645 -11.38 -8.18 31.01
CA THR A 645 -11.00 -7.00 31.80
C THR A 645 -10.69 -7.35 33.23
N SER A 646 -10.08 -6.43 33.98
CA SER A 646 -9.83 -6.70 35.42
C SER A 646 -11.14 -6.82 36.17
N GLY A 647 -11.33 -7.95 36.85
CA GLY A 647 -12.55 -8.23 37.62
C GLY A 647 -13.74 -8.62 36.72
N ASP A 648 -13.53 -9.12 35.53
CA ASP A 648 -14.60 -9.53 34.59
C ASP A 648 -15.41 -10.70 35.15
N GLU A 649 -16.75 -10.54 35.22
CA GLU A 649 -17.72 -11.52 35.69
C GLU A 649 -18.68 -11.98 34.57
N PHE A 650 -18.56 -11.44 33.38
CA PHE A 650 -19.54 -11.67 32.29
C PHE A 650 -19.23 -12.87 31.38
N HIS A 651 -18.04 -13.47 31.50
CA HIS A 651 -17.68 -14.61 30.68
C HIS A 651 -18.53 -15.85 31.00
N PRO A 652 -19.03 -16.62 30.01
CA PRO A 652 -19.87 -17.80 30.24
C PRO A 652 -19.24 -18.83 31.20
N GLU A 653 -17.93 -18.97 31.21
CA GLU A 653 -17.18 -19.89 32.08
C GLU A 653 -16.61 -19.23 33.34
N HIS A 654 -17.16 -18.08 33.74
CA HIS A 654 -16.65 -17.31 34.89
C HIS A 654 -16.40 -18.16 36.15
N THR A 655 -17.34 -19.07 36.49
CA THR A 655 -17.22 -19.93 37.66
C THR A 655 -15.98 -20.85 37.58
N HIS A 656 -15.75 -21.48 36.42
CA HIS A 656 -14.59 -22.35 36.25
C HIS A 656 -13.27 -21.56 36.24
N ILE A 657 -13.28 -20.35 35.68
CA ILE A 657 -12.13 -19.46 35.70
C ILE A 657 -11.78 -19.05 37.14
N CYS A 658 -12.76 -18.70 37.97
CA CYS A 658 -12.52 -18.36 39.38
C CYS A 658 -11.92 -19.52 40.15
N LEU A 659 -12.46 -20.74 40.01
CA LEU A 659 -11.91 -21.95 40.66
C LEU A 659 -10.45 -22.20 40.21
N MET A 660 -10.14 -22.06 38.93
CA MET A 660 -8.78 -22.21 38.42
C MET A 660 -7.85 -21.10 38.96
N LEU A 661 -8.32 -19.86 39.07
CA LEU A 661 -7.55 -18.76 39.66
C LEU A 661 -7.16 -19.05 41.11
N ASP A 662 -8.10 -19.56 41.91
CA ASP A 662 -7.84 -19.92 43.31
C ASP A 662 -6.83 -21.07 43.40
N GLU A 663 -6.96 -22.09 42.53
CA GLU A 663 -6.00 -23.19 42.44
C GLU A 663 -4.60 -22.70 42.03
N MET A 664 -4.53 -21.83 40.99
CA MET A 664 -3.29 -21.21 40.51
C MET A 664 -2.61 -20.43 41.66
N ASN A 665 -3.35 -19.54 42.33
CA ASN A 665 -2.83 -18.76 43.45
C ASN A 665 -2.26 -19.64 44.56
N CYS A 666 -2.97 -20.72 44.93
CA CYS A 666 -2.49 -21.68 45.95
C CYS A 666 -1.20 -22.39 45.48
N SER A 667 -1.17 -22.85 44.22
CA SER A 667 -0.06 -23.62 43.67
C SER A 667 1.21 -22.78 43.48
N VAL A 668 1.09 -21.54 42.96
CA VAL A 668 2.24 -20.64 42.76
C VAL A 668 2.79 -20.12 44.12
N ARG A 669 1.95 -19.92 45.15
CA ARG A 669 2.41 -19.59 46.49
C ARG A 669 3.20 -20.73 47.13
N LYS A 670 2.74 -21.97 47.00
CA LYS A 670 3.52 -23.15 47.41
C LYS A 670 4.88 -23.25 46.71
N ALA A 671 4.96 -22.76 45.46
CA ALA A 671 6.19 -22.71 44.68
C ALA A 671 7.11 -21.52 45.02
N GLY A 672 6.69 -20.62 45.93
CA GLY A 672 7.48 -19.49 46.42
C GLY A 672 7.11 -18.13 45.87
N HIS A 673 6.01 -17.97 45.16
CA HIS A 673 5.55 -16.65 44.68
C HIS A 673 5.04 -15.81 45.86
N VAL A 674 5.51 -14.57 45.93
CA VAL A 674 5.02 -13.55 46.89
C VAL A 674 4.39 -12.43 46.08
N PRO A 675 3.11 -12.09 46.32
CA PRO A 675 2.43 -11.01 45.62
C PRO A 675 3.10 -9.65 45.88
N ASP A 676 3.37 -8.90 44.78
CA ASP A 676 3.91 -7.55 44.90
C ASP A 676 2.78 -6.52 44.98
N LEU A 677 2.33 -6.24 46.22
CA LEU A 677 1.22 -5.32 46.51
C LEU A 677 1.50 -3.86 46.11
N THR A 678 2.77 -3.51 45.84
CA THR A 678 3.13 -2.15 45.41
C THR A 678 2.55 -1.81 44.01
N ASN A 679 2.10 -2.81 43.26
CA ASN A 679 1.44 -2.62 41.95
C ASN A 679 -0.02 -2.16 42.09
N VAL A 680 -0.65 -2.30 43.25
CA VAL A 680 -2.01 -1.80 43.55
C VAL A 680 -1.91 -0.41 44.17
N LEU A 681 -2.09 0.61 43.31
CA LEU A 681 -1.95 2.02 43.68
C LEU A 681 -3.29 2.59 44.19
N MET A 682 -3.86 1.92 45.21
CA MET A 682 -5.08 2.31 45.91
C MET A 682 -4.82 2.35 47.40
N ASP A 683 -5.50 3.28 48.10
CA ASP A 683 -5.44 3.41 49.55
C ASP A 683 -6.48 2.47 50.19
N VAL A 684 -6.15 1.18 50.18
CA VAL A 684 -6.98 0.09 50.72
C VAL A 684 -6.08 -0.87 51.51
N ASP A 685 -6.67 -1.75 52.34
CA ASP A 685 -5.90 -2.70 53.11
C ASP A 685 -5.16 -3.75 52.25
N GLU A 686 -4.23 -4.48 52.87
CA GLU A 686 -3.40 -5.45 52.14
C GLU A 686 -4.22 -6.62 51.57
N GLN A 687 -5.29 -7.03 52.27
CA GLN A 687 -6.16 -8.13 51.80
C GLN A 687 -6.94 -7.71 50.57
N GLU A 688 -7.46 -6.49 50.56
CA GLU A 688 -8.16 -5.93 49.40
C GLU A 688 -7.20 -5.68 48.21
N LYS A 689 -5.97 -5.21 48.49
CA LYS A 689 -4.93 -5.10 47.45
C LYS A 689 -4.61 -6.44 46.82
N GLU A 690 -4.48 -7.48 47.63
CA GLU A 690 -4.21 -8.82 47.11
C GLU A 690 -5.39 -9.38 46.31
N PHE A 691 -6.61 -9.15 46.74
CA PHE A 691 -7.81 -9.55 46.03
C PHE A 691 -7.88 -8.89 44.64
N LEU A 692 -7.62 -7.58 44.53
CA LEU A 692 -7.59 -6.85 43.29
C LEU A 692 -6.47 -7.35 42.34
N LEU A 693 -5.28 -7.61 42.91
CA LEU A 693 -4.12 -8.09 42.17
C LEU A 693 -4.36 -9.50 41.59
N ASN A 694 -5.08 -10.35 42.33
CA ASN A 694 -5.40 -11.70 41.87
C ASN A 694 -6.42 -11.72 40.72
N ARG A 695 -7.11 -10.62 40.44
CA ARG A 695 -8.13 -10.48 39.39
C ARG A 695 -7.67 -9.58 38.23
N HIS A 696 -6.36 -9.42 38.06
CA HIS A 696 -5.84 -8.78 36.86
C HIS A 696 -6.19 -9.60 35.60
N SER A 697 -6.51 -8.92 34.52
CA SER A 697 -6.97 -9.54 33.25
C SER A 697 -6.00 -10.59 32.71
N GLU A 698 -4.69 -10.41 32.91
CA GLU A 698 -3.66 -11.39 32.53
C GLU A 698 -3.81 -12.71 33.30
N LYS A 699 -4.07 -12.65 34.59
CA LYS A 699 -4.27 -13.86 35.41
C LYS A 699 -5.56 -14.59 35.05
N ILE A 700 -6.63 -13.83 34.76
CA ILE A 700 -7.91 -14.38 34.28
C ILE A 700 -7.69 -15.09 32.91
N ALA A 701 -7.00 -14.46 31.99
CA ALA A 701 -6.68 -15.03 30.66
C ALA A 701 -5.80 -16.29 30.78
N MET A 702 -4.81 -16.31 31.72
CA MET A 702 -4.00 -17.51 32.00
C MET A 702 -4.84 -18.65 32.56
N ALA A 703 -5.76 -18.37 33.50
CA ALA A 703 -6.66 -19.37 34.05
C ALA A 703 -7.56 -19.97 32.98
N TYR A 704 -8.17 -19.12 32.13
CA TYR A 704 -8.97 -19.58 31.01
C TYR A 704 -8.15 -20.42 30.03
N GLY A 705 -6.92 -20.00 29.71
CA GLY A 705 -6.02 -20.75 28.87
C GLY A 705 -5.67 -22.15 29.42
N LEU A 706 -5.51 -22.28 30.74
CA LEU A 706 -5.23 -23.57 31.37
C LEU A 706 -6.41 -24.52 31.30
N ILE A 707 -7.65 -24.05 31.48
CA ILE A 707 -8.84 -24.90 31.39
C ILE A 707 -9.27 -25.23 29.96
N SER A 708 -9.00 -24.37 29.03
CA SER A 708 -9.55 -24.46 27.65
C SER A 708 -8.57 -25.03 26.64
N THR A 709 -7.27 -25.18 26.95
CA THR A 709 -6.25 -25.68 26.05
C THR A 709 -5.56 -26.94 26.59
N SER A 710 -5.25 -27.88 25.71
CA SER A 710 -4.57 -29.13 26.05
C SER A 710 -3.12 -28.90 26.54
N GLN A 711 -2.62 -29.84 27.33
CA GLN A 711 -1.23 -29.87 27.79
C GLN A 711 -0.29 -29.94 26.58
N GLY A 712 0.64 -28.98 26.44
CA GLY A 712 1.54 -28.88 25.29
C GLY A 712 1.20 -27.73 24.32
N HIS A 713 -0.03 -27.23 24.27
CA HIS A 713 -0.36 -26.01 23.55
C HIS A 713 0.12 -24.77 24.31
N PRO A 714 0.83 -23.81 23.68
CA PRO A 714 1.21 -22.57 24.35
C PRO A 714 -0.02 -21.70 24.62
N ILE A 715 -0.06 -21.07 25.80
CA ILE A 715 -1.08 -20.07 26.15
C ILE A 715 -0.60 -18.73 25.64
N ARG A 716 -1.32 -18.13 24.69
CA ARG A 716 -0.96 -16.85 24.05
C ARG A 716 -1.94 -15.76 24.47
N ILE A 717 -1.41 -14.70 25.09
CA ILE A 717 -2.20 -13.60 25.65
C ILE A 717 -1.70 -12.30 25.01
N VAL A 718 -2.64 -11.46 24.59
CA VAL A 718 -2.37 -10.10 24.12
C VAL A 718 -2.92 -9.12 25.13
N LYS A 719 -2.07 -8.23 25.63
CA LYS A 719 -2.38 -7.19 26.63
C LYS A 719 -2.35 -5.81 25.99
N ASN A 720 -3.38 -5.01 26.19
CA ASN A 720 -3.46 -3.63 25.68
C ASN A 720 -2.62 -2.61 26.47
N LEU A 721 -2.05 -3.00 27.60
CA LEU A 721 -1.16 -2.19 28.45
C LEU A 721 0.12 -2.97 28.74
N ARG A 722 1.13 -2.30 29.30
CA ARG A 722 2.33 -2.98 29.82
C ARG A 722 1.97 -3.89 30.99
N MET A 723 2.51 -5.10 31.03
CA MET A 723 2.33 -6.06 32.10
C MET A 723 2.96 -5.51 33.41
N CYS A 724 2.30 -5.70 34.56
CA CYS A 724 2.88 -5.32 35.87
C CYS A 724 3.89 -6.35 36.38
N SER A 725 4.79 -5.94 37.28
CA SER A 725 5.84 -6.83 37.83
C SER A 725 5.28 -8.07 38.52
N ASP A 726 4.13 -7.95 39.19
CA ASP A 726 3.46 -9.08 39.81
C ASP A 726 2.93 -10.08 38.78
N CYS A 727 2.18 -9.65 37.78
CA CYS A 727 1.69 -10.54 36.71
C CYS A 727 2.84 -11.21 35.95
N HIS A 728 3.96 -10.49 35.73
CA HIS A 728 5.16 -11.06 35.11
C HIS A 728 5.78 -12.17 36.00
N SER A 729 5.98 -11.90 37.30
CA SER A 729 6.45 -12.90 38.25
C SER A 729 5.49 -14.09 38.33
N PHE A 730 4.19 -13.82 38.45
CA PHE A 730 3.14 -14.84 38.49
C PHE A 730 3.19 -15.77 37.25
N ALA A 731 3.31 -15.21 36.03
CA ALA A 731 3.43 -15.98 34.83
C ALA A 731 4.68 -16.89 34.78
N LYS A 732 5.82 -16.42 35.33
CA LYS A 732 7.02 -17.27 35.52
C LYS A 732 6.70 -18.49 36.38
N PHE A 733 6.04 -18.30 37.53
CA PHE A 733 5.67 -19.41 38.42
C PHE A 733 4.62 -20.33 37.82
N VAL A 734 3.59 -19.79 37.11
CA VAL A 734 2.61 -20.61 36.40
C VAL A 734 3.29 -21.47 35.33
N SER A 735 4.22 -20.90 34.54
CA SER A 735 4.95 -21.66 33.53
C SER A 735 5.75 -22.83 34.15
N LYS A 736 6.30 -22.64 35.34
CA LYS A 736 7.05 -23.66 36.07
C LYS A 736 6.15 -24.74 36.67
N VAL A 737 5.06 -24.33 37.37
CA VAL A 737 4.19 -25.25 38.11
C VAL A 737 3.33 -26.10 37.18
N TYR A 738 2.77 -25.50 36.13
CA TYR A 738 1.88 -26.20 35.20
C TYR A 738 2.62 -26.74 33.95
N HIS A 739 3.94 -26.58 33.89
CA HIS A 739 4.78 -26.99 32.74
C HIS A 739 4.23 -26.51 31.39
N ARG A 740 3.77 -25.25 31.38
CA ARG A 740 3.16 -24.62 30.17
C ARG A 740 4.08 -23.53 29.61
N HIS A 741 4.10 -23.47 28.31
CA HIS A 741 4.61 -22.31 27.60
C HIS A 741 3.57 -21.21 27.62
N ILE A 742 3.91 -20.03 28.13
CA ILE A 742 3.06 -18.87 28.16
C ILE A 742 3.73 -17.76 27.37
N VAL A 743 3.01 -17.19 26.41
CA VAL A 743 3.47 -16.06 25.60
C VAL A 743 2.55 -14.90 25.88
N VAL A 744 3.09 -13.82 26.40
CA VAL A 744 2.32 -12.59 26.63
C VAL A 744 2.90 -11.49 25.75
N ARG A 745 2.08 -10.93 24.87
CA ARG A 745 2.37 -9.71 24.15
C ARG A 745 1.79 -8.54 24.92
N ASP A 746 2.61 -7.63 25.36
CA ASP A 746 2.16 -6.33 25.87
C ASP A 746 2.38 -5.22 24.83
N ASN A 747 2.11 -3.97 25.18
CA ASN A 747 2.28 -2.85 24.24
C ASN A 747 3.71 -2.66 23.71
N ASN A 748 4.71 -3.22 24.40
CA ASN A 748 6.11 -2.96 24.11
C ASN A 748 6.82 -4.15 23.45
N ARG A 749 6.55 -5.38 23.93
CA ARG A 749 7.29 -6.57 23.50
C ARG A 749 6.55 -7.87 23.82
N PHE A 750 7.14 -8.98 23.39
CA PHE A 750 6.75 -10.31 23.83
C PHE A 750 7.54 -10.77 25.07
N HIS A 751 6.84 -11.48 25.93
CA HIS A 751 7.38 -12.19 27.08
C HIS A 751 7.12 -13.70 26.87
N PHE A 752 8.18 -14.47 26.69
CA PHE A 752 8.12 -15.92 26.53
C PHE A 752 8.48 -16.57 27.86
N PHE A 753 7.49 -17.16 28.55
CA PHE A 753 7.67 -17.82 29.83
C PHE A 753 7.75 -19.33 29.63
N GLN A 754 8.85 -19.93 30.12
CA GLN A 754 9.08 -21.36 30.09
C GLN A 754 9.90 -21.79 31.27
N GLY A 755 9.43 -22.84 32.01
CA GLY A 755 10.17 -23.43 33.11
C GLY A 755 10.53 -22.46 34.25
N GLY A 756 9.78 -21.37 34.41
CA GLY A 756 10.02 -20.35 35.43
C GLY A 756 10.93 -19.20 35.01
N LEU A 757 11.37 -19.20 33.76
CA LEU A 757 12.20 -18.12 33.18
C LEU A 757 11.37 -17.31 32.17
N CYS A 758 11.78 -16.05 31.98
CA CYS A 758 11.24 -15.20 30.90
C CYS A 758 12.37 -14.79 29.94
N SER A 759 12.06 -14.73 28.62
CA SER A 759 12.99 -14.29 27.57
C SER A 759 13.53 -12.88 27.80
N CYS A 760 12.82 -12.02 28.54
CA CYS A 760 13.24 -10.65 28.81
C CYS A 760 14.40 -10.55 29.82
N GLY A 761 14.79 -11.65 30.52
CA GLY A 761 15.81 -11.61 31.55
C GLY A 761 15.51 -10.63 32.70
N ASP A 762 14.22 -10.32 32.94
CA ASP A 762 13.72 -9.30 33.87
C ASP A 762 14.14 -7.85 33.52
N TYR A 763 14.63 -7.63 32.31
CA TYR A 763 14.89 -6.29 31.73
C TYR A 763 13.76 -5.86 30.81
N TRP A 764 12.78 -5.10 31.37
CA TRP A 764 11.59 -4.74 30.59
C TRP A 764 10.84 -3.52 31.17
#